data_d4cc6b24a8f5f3a73cb9afca3f5e905b
#
_entry.id   d4cc6b24a8f5f3a73cb9afca3f5e905b
#
_cell.length_a   1.000
_cell.length_b   1.000
_cell.length_c   1.000
_cell.angle_alpha   90.00
_cell.angle_beta   90.00
_cell.angle_gamma   90.00
#
_symmetry.space_group_name_H-M   'P 1'
#
loop_
_entity.id
_entity.type
_entity.pdbx_description
1 polymer ?
#
loop_
_entity_poly.entity_id
_entity_poly.type
_entity_poly.pdbx_seq_one_letter_code
_entity_poly.pdbx_strand_id
1 'polypeptide(L)'
;MTWVQYVLGTITVLSAVVAVVLVSRTVAKMVSIIRLGQPAPDRVGPFGPRFMTMLKETLGHTRMLKWSHIGVLHWLVMVGFGGLFLALVEAFVEVWNPTFHLPLIGTWSVYSLFVEILGVGTVVGIGALIVIRQLHNPARQGRLSRFYGSNMGRAYFVEGIVFLEGLGILVVRGAKISLGAFDVPTWSAPVSTALAAILPPSETLVTVFAAVKVLSATIWLIVIALTPTMGVAWHRFTAFPNIYFKREDSGRKALGAVKPMMSGGKPLDFEEADPDTDVFGAGKVEDFTWKGLLDFTTCTECGRCQSQCPAWNTEKPLSPKLLVNALRDNAYAKAPYLLAGGRKDMAGDEIGITGDDAEARLAAIPEAARTEAERPLIGGEDVLGVIDPEILWSCTTCGACVEQCPVDIEHVDHIVDMRRYQVMIESEFPTELNSLFKNLENKGNPWGQNPKDRLEWTKGLDFEVPVVEGELDAETEYLFWIGCAGAFDDGQKKTIQATAELLHRAGVNFAVLGSGETCTGDPARRSGNEFVFQMLAQQNVETLNTVFEGRETGTRKIVTTCPHCLNTLGREYPQLDGHYEVLHHTQLLNKLVREKKLVPVSAPAGEETGPVTYHDPCYLGRHNEVYEEPRALINATGAAGTTTLTEMPRHGDRSMCCGAGGARMWMEERIGKRINFTRAEEAAETLQQAGNGTEPSGTLAVGCPFCRTMMTDGVNQTAGEAVKVQDVSQMLLAAVRRGDPAPEPTPEPEPTPEPSAEAPAESPAESEVPSGTDGAESTGTAPTPEQGSNGAASNGSSPDQAARERSTEN
;
A
#
# COMPACT_ATOMS: atom_id res chain seq x y z
N MET A 1 -36.76 47.27 -8.85
CA MET A 1 -35.96 46.24 -9.53
C MET A 1 -35.70 46.72 -10.96
N THR A 2 -34.43 46.68 -11.37
CA THR A 2 -34.02 47.04 -12.73
C THR A 2 -34.25 45.85 -13.68
N TRP A 3 -34.28 46.10 -15.00
CA TRP A 3 -34.39 45.03 -15.98
C TRP A 3 -33.20 44.02 -15.88
N VAL A 4 -32.02 44.52 -15.48
CA VAL A 4 -30.83 43.69 -15.25
C VAL A 4 -31.06 42.66 -14.13
N GLN A 5 -31.67 43.08 -13.03
CA GLN A 5 -32.04 42.19 -11.90
C GLN A 5 -33.06 41.14 -12.35
N TYR A 6 -34.08 41.52 -13.16
CA TYR A 6 -35.04 40.52 -13.68
C TYR A 6 -34.40 39.51 -14.61
N VAL A 7 -33.55 39.93 -15.55
CA VAL A 7 -32.92 39.03 -16.51
C VAL A 7 -31.92 38.10 -15.80
N LEU A 8 -30.97 38.63 -15.04
CA LEU A 8 -29.98 37.85 -14.36
C LEU A 8 -30.60 36.95 -13.28
N GLY A 9 -31.56 37.47 -12.51
CA GLY A 9 -32.28 36.70 -11.51
C GLY A 9 -33.04 35.51 -12.10
N THR A 10 -33.73 35.74 -13.24
CA THR A 10 -34.42 34.64 -13.95
C THR A 10 -33.43 33.58 -14.45
N ILE A 11 -32.32 34.01 -15.06
CA ILE A 11 -31.28 33.08 -15.55
C ILE A 11 -30.67 32.28 -14.38
N THR A 12 -30.36 32.89 -13.24
CA THR A 12 -29.80 32.19 -12.07
C THR A 12 -30.76 31.16 -11.49
N VAL A 13 -32.07 31.48 -11.39
CA VAL A 13 -33.10 30.55 -10.92
C VAL A 13 -33.26 29.37 -11.88
N LEU A 14 -33.36 29.64 -13.19
CA LEU A 14 -33.49 28.56 -14.19
C LEU A 14 -32.28 27.66 -14.19
N SER A 15 -31.07 28.25 -14.14
CA SER A 15 -29.83 27.45 -14.07
C SER A 15 -29.76 26.60 -12.80
N ALA A 16 -30.23 27.11 -11.65
CA ALA A 16 -30.29 26.35 -10.40
C ALA A 16 -31.28 25.17 -10.48
N VAL A 17 -32.46 25.37 -11.04
CA VAL A 17 -33.46 24.31 -11.25
C VAL A 17 -32.86 23.20 -12.13
N VAL A 18 -32.24 23.57 -13.26
CA VAL A 18 -31.57 22.61 -14.15
C VAL A 18 -30.47 21.86 -13.40
N ALA A 19 -29.62 22.58 -12.66
CA ALA A 19 -28.53 21.97 -11.87
C ALA A 19 -29.07 20.95 -10.84
N VAL A 20 -30.09 21.29 -10.07
CA VAL A 20 -30.70 20.41 -9.05
C VAL A 20 -31.28 19.14 -9.69
N VAL A 21 -32.02 19.29 -10.80
CA VAL A 21 -32.62 18.14 -11.51
C VAL A 21 -31.54 17.19 -12.03
N LEU A 22 -30.51 17.75 -12.69
CA LEU A 22 -29.41 16.91 -13.25
C LEU A 22 -28.60 16.23 -12.14
N VAL A 23 -28.21 16.96 -11.10
CA VAL A 23 -27.47 16.39 -9.97
C VAL A 23 -28.28 15.29 -9.29
N SER A 24 -29.58 15.52 -9.02
CA SER A 24 -30.44 14.51 -8.38
C SER A 24 -30.53 13.23 -9.21
N ARG A 25 -30.67 13.35 -10.53
CA ARG A 25 -30.68 12.19 -11.45
C ARG A 25 -29.32 11.47 -11.43
N THR A 26 -28.22 12.21 -11.47
CA THR A 26 -26.88 11.62 -11.48
C THR A 26 -26.56 10.93 -10.15
N VAL A 27 -26.92 11.53 -9.02
CA VAL A 27 -26.77 10.89 -7.70
C VAL A 27 -27.60 9.61 -7.62
N ALA A 28 -28.87 9.62 -8.06
CA ALA A 28 -29.70 8.42 -8.08
C ALA A 28 -29.05 7.32 -8.94
N LYS A 29 -28.56 7.65 -10.14
CA LYS A 29 -27.82 6.70 -11.00
C LYS A 29 -26.55 6.19 -10.33
N MET A 30 -25.75 7.06 -9.70
CA MET A 30 -24.53 6.70 -8.99
C MET A 30 -24.81 5.72 -7.85
N VAL A 31 -25.84 5.97 -7.04
CA VAL A 31 -26.28 5.06 -5.98
C VAL A 31 -26.75 3.71 -6.56
N SER A 32 -27.46 3.72 -7.68
CA SER A 32 -27.88 2.49 -8.35
C SER A 32 -26.68 1.67 -8.84
N ILE A 33 -25.65 2.30 -9.40
CA ILE A 33 -24.41 1.65 -9.82
C ILE A 33 -23.66 1.05 -8.62
N ILE A 34 -23.50 1.81 -7.53
CA ILE A 34 -22.83 1.33 -6.32
C ILE A 34 -23.56 0.08 -5.76
N ARG A 35 -24.88 0.06 -5.83
CA ARG A 35 -25.71 -1.09 -5.35
C ARG A 35 -25.64 -2.33 -6.24
N LEU A 36 -25.02 -2.28 -7.41
CA LEU A 36 -24.78 -3.46 -8.25
C LEU A 36 -23.75 -4.42 -7.66
N GLY A 37 -22.85 -3.92 -6.81
CA GLY A 37 -21.82 -4.75 -6.17
C GLY A 37 -22.38 -5.70 -5.12
N GLN A 38 -21.58 -6.73 -4.79
CA GLN A 38 -21.90 -7.75 -3.80
C GLN A 38 -22.24 -7.13 -2.42
N PRO A 39 -23.08 -7.79 -1.60
CA PRO A 39 -23.33 -7.38 -0.22
C PRO A 39 -22.03 -7.32 0.61
N ALA A 40 -21.94 -6.36 1.53
CA ALA A 40 -20.84 -6.20 2.48
C ALA A 40 -21.44 -5.84 3.85
N PRO A 41 -22.02 -6.80 4.59
CA PRO A 41 -22.68 -6.56 5.87
C PRO A 41 -21.69 -6.12 6.97
N ASP A 42 -20.43 -6.53 6.89
CA ASP A 42 -19.33 -6.12 7.77
C ASP A 42 -19.06 -4.62 7.76
N ARG A 43 -19.54 -3.90 6.72
CA ARG A 43 -19.37 -2.45 6.59
C ARG A 43 -20.42 -1.64 7.32
N VAL A 44 -21.53 -2.27 7.71
CA VAL A 44 -22.63 -1.66 8.45
C VAL A 44 -22.46 -2.02 9.92
N GLY A 45 -21.69 -1.25 10.63
CA GLY A 45 -21.41 -1.43 12.06
C GLY A 45 -21.99 -0.30 12.93
N PRO A 46 -21.51 -0.16 14.19
CA PRO A 46 -22.04 0.82 15.13
C PRO A 46 -21.89 2.24 14.59
N PHE A 47 -23.00 2.98 14.58
CA PHE A 47 -23.07 4.34 14.03
C PHE A 47 -22.08 5.31 14.71
N GLY A 48 -22.03 5.32 16.04
CA GLY A 48 -21.26 6.30 16.83
C GLY A 48 -19.76 6.30 16.49
N PRO A 49 -19.04 5.18 16.66
CA PRO A 49 -17.61 5.09 16.32
C PRO A 49 -17.31 5.46 14.86
N ARG A 50 -18.09 4.94 13.91
CA ARG A 50 -17.93 5.23 12.47
C ARG A 50 -18.13 6.70 12.13
N PHE A 51 -19.18 7.31 12.71
CA PHE A 51 -19.47 8.72 12.51
C PHE A 51 -18.37 9.63 13.10
N MET A 52 -17.88 9.32 14.31
CA MET A 52 -16.79 10.07 14.93
C MET A 52 -15.47 9.92 14.14
N THR A 53 -15.17 8.73 13.64
CA THR A 53 -14.02 8.49 12.77
C THR A 53 -14.14 9.31 11.48
N MET A 54 -15.29 9.28 10.84
CA MET A 54 -15.56 10.08 9.64
C MET A 54 -15.36 11.58 9.91
N LEU A 55 -15.92 12.11 11.00
CA LEU A 55 -15.73 13.52 11.37
C LEU A 55 -14.26 13.86 11.65
N LYS A 56 -13.55 13.02 12.40
CA LYS A 56 -12.15 13.22 12.73
C LYS A 56 -11.28 13.23 11.46
N GLU A 57 -11.50 12.31 10.55
CA GLU A 57 -10.69 12.20 9.33
C GLU A 57 -11.05 13.28 8.29
N THR A 58 -12.31 13.67 8.19
CA THR A 58 -12.75 14.72 7.24
C THR A 58 -12.46 16.11 7.77
N LEU A 59 -13.06 16.50 8.89
CA LEU A 59 -12.89 17.86 9.44
C LEU A 59 -11.48 18.10 9.99
N GLY A 60 -10.90 17.09 10.69
CA GLY A 60 -9.53 17.14 11.19
C GLY A 60 -8.46 16.92 10.13
N HIS A 61 -8.83 16.52 8.90
CA HIS A 61 -7.93 16.30 7.76
C HIS A 61 -6.72 15.41 8.06
N THR A 62 -6.84 14.49 9.03
CA THR A 62 -5.74 13.74 9.63
C THR A 62 -4.88 12.99 8.59
N ARG A 63 -5.51 12.39 7.55
CA ARG A 63 -4.80 11.72 6.46
C ARG A 63 -4.20 12.70 5.45
N MET A 64 -4.90 13.80 5.15
CA MET A 64 -4.40 14.83 4.24
C MET A 64 -3.18 15.55 4.80
N LEU A 65 -3.17 15.81 6.11
CA LEU A 65 -2.09 16.50 6.84
C LEU A 65 -0.78 15.71 6.91
N LYS A 66 -0.76 14.41 6.61
CA LYS A 66 0.47 13.65 6.38
C LYS A 66 1.38 14.28 5.30
N TRP A 67 0.79 15.04 4.37
CA TRP A 67 1.48 15.91 3.41
C TRP A 67 1.24 17.36 3.80
N SER A 68 1.89 17.82 4.86
CA SER A 68 1.55 18.99 5.65
C SER A 68 1.16 20.23 4.84
N HIS A 69 2.00 20.68 3.90
CA HIS A 69 1.70 21.88 3.10
C HIS A 69 0.45 21.71 2.23
N ILE A 70 0.36 20.59 1.50
CA ILE A 70 -0.79 20.29 0.64
C ILE A 70 -2.04 20.08 1.49
N GLY A 71 -1.89 19.42 2.65
CA GLY A 71 -2.98 19.16 3.58
C GLY A 71 -3.59 20.46 4.13
N VAL A 72 -2.78 21.42 4.56
CA VAL A 72 -3.24 22.71 5.07
C VAL A 72 -3.93 23.52 3.95
N LEU A 73 -3.33 23.63 2.77
CA LEU A 73 -3.92 24.35 1.64
C LEU A 73 -5.27 23.74 1.23
N HIS A 74 -5.35 22.41 1.18
CA HIS A 74 -6.59 21.71 0.86
C HIS A 74 -7.63 21.86 1.97
N TRP A 75 -7.21 21.90 3.24
CA TRP A 75 -8.12 22.13 4.37
C TRP A 75 -8.79 23.50 4.28
N LEU A 76 -8.04 24.56 3.95
CA LEU A 76 -8.59 25.89 3.72
C LEU A 76 -9.68 25.89 2.62
N VAL A 77 -9.42 25.18 1.51
CA VAL A 77 -10.38 25.04 0.42
C VAL A 77 -11.61 24.23 0.84
N MET A 78 -11.42 23.12 1.57
CA MET A 78 -12.53 22.27 2.02
C MET A 78 -13.44 22.98 3.02
N VAL A 79 -12.86 23.63 4.03
CA VAL A 79 -13.63 24.38 5.04
C VAL A 79 -14.29 25.59 4.40
N GLY A 80 -13.59 26.25 3.44
CA GLY A 80 -14.16 27.31 2.64
C GLY A 80 -15.39 26.84 1.84
N PHE A 81 -15.30 25.69 1.16
CA PHE A 81 -16.41 25.15 0.38
C PHE A 81 -17.67 24.90 1.24
N GLY A 82 -17.52 24.31 2.43
CA GLY A 82 -18.66 24.09 3.34
C GLY A 82 -19.14 25.36 4.06
N GLY A 83 -18.19 26.14 4.61
CA GLY A 83 -18.49 27.31 5.44
C GLY A 83 -19.04 28.49 4.66
N LEU A 84 -18.74 28.58 3.35
CA LEU A 84 -19.24 29.65 2.47
C LEU A 84 -20.58 29.30 1.79
N PHE A 85 -21.16 28.13 2.10
CA PHE A 85 -22.46 27.74 1.54
C PHE A 85 -23.56 28.76 1.84
N LEU A 86 -23.62 29.31 3.07
CA LEU A 86 -24.59 30.33 3.43
C LEU A 86 -24.39 31.63 2.63
N ALA A 87 -23.17 32.00 2.30
CA ALA A 87 -22.88 33.14 1.44
C ALA A 87 -23.25 32.91 -0.04
N LEU A 88 -23.33 31.65 -0.49
CA LEU A 88 -23.90 31.31 -1.79
C LEU A 88 -25.44 31.52 -1.78
N VAL A 89 -26.11 31.05 -0.70
CA VAL A 89 -27.56 31.27 -0.52
C VAL A 89 -27.90 32.78 -0.49
N GLU A 90 -27.08 33.56 0.22
CA GLU A 90 -27.21 35.03 0.25
C GLU A 90 -27.10 35.64 -1.16
N ALA A 91 -26.11 35.17 -1.96
CA ALA A 91 -25.89 35.63 -3.32
C ALA A 91 -27.11 35.42 -4.25
N PHE A 92 -27.87 34.34 -4.09
CA PHE A 92 -29.13 34.15 -4.85
C PHE A 92 -30.14 35.26 -4.63
N VAL A 93 -30.26 35.72 -3.39
CA VAL A 93 -31.17 36.79 -3.04
C VAL A 93 -30.59 38.16 -3.47
N GLU A 94 -29.27 38.35 -3.37
CA GLU A 94 -28.57 39.59 -3.77
C GLU A 94 -28.68 39.90 -5.26
N VAL A 95 -28.85 38.88 -6.12
CA VAL A 95 -29.14 39.11 -7.55
C VAL A 95 -30.42 39.93 -7.73
N TRP A 96 -31.43 39.72 -6.88
CA TRP A 96 -32.73 40.40 -6.91
C TRP A 96 -32.74 41.63 -6.02
N ASN A 97 -32.11 41.58 -4.87
CA ASN A 97 -32.01 42.65 -3.89
C ASN A 97 -30.56 42.88 -3.45
N PRO A 98 -29.81 43.78 -4.07
CA PRO A 98 -28.39 44.03 -3.80
C PRO A 98 -28.05 44.43 -2.35
N THR A 99 -29.06 44.91 -1.59
CA THR A 99 -28.90 45.32 -0.19
C THR A 99 -29.26 44.22 0.81
N PHE A 100 -29.63 43.02 0.33
CA PHE A 100 -30.04 41.92 1.19
C PHE A 100 -28.89 41.41 2.07
N HIS A 101 -29.23 41.02 3.29
CA HIS A 101 -28.38 40.31 4.23
C HIS A 101 -29.12 39.13 4.84
N LEU A 102 -28.39 38.09 5.19
CA LEU A 102 -28.94 36.95 5.93
C LEU A 102 -29.57 37.43 7.24
N PRO A 103 -30.82 37.06 7.53
CA PRO A 103 -31.46 37.43 8.80
C PRO A 103 -30.60 36.95 10.00
N LEU A 104 -30.58 37.77 11.06
CA LEU A 104 -29.89 37.51 12.34
C LEU A 104 -28.36 37.57 12.31
N ILE A 105 -27.71 37.04 11.28
CA ILE A 105 -26.25 36.88 11.24
C ILE A 105 -25.55 37.73 10.18
N GLY A 106 -26.22 38.12 9.12
CA GLY A 106 -25.65 38.77 7.93
C GLY A 106 -24.83 40.02 8.21
N THR A 107 -25.26 40.85 9.20
CA THR A 107 -24.52 42.04 9.63
C THR A 107 -23.65 41.84 10.88
N TRP A 108 -23.58 40.63 11.40
CA TRP A 108 -22.78 40.34 12.62
C TRP A 108 -21.27 40.32 12.28
N SER A 109 -20.48 41.18 12.94
CA SER A 109 -19.05 41.36 12.65
C SER A 109 -18.24 40.05 12.79
N VAL A 110 -18.61 39.14 13.71
CA VAL A 110 -17.94 37.85 13.85
C VAL A 110 -18.22 36.94 12.65
N TYR A 111 -19.48 36.91 12.17
CA TYR A 111 -19.81 36.17 10.94
C TYR A 111 -19.13 36.81 9.73
N SER A 112 -19.07 38.11 9.69
CA SER A 112 -18.35 38.86 8.65
C SER A 112 -16.87 38.45 8.58
N LEU A 113 -16.18 38.44 9.74
CA LEU A 113 -14.79 38.01 9.82
C LEU A 113 -14.62 36.53 9.42
N PHE A 114 -15.52 35.66 9.86
CA PHE A 114 -15.48 34.23 9.48
C PHE A 114 -15.56 34.05 7.94
N VAL A 115 -16.52 34.70 7.30
CA VAL A 115 -16.66 34.65 5.82
C VAL A 115 -15.44 35.23 5.13
N GLU A 116 -14.88 36.31 5.66
CA GLU A 116 -13.68 36.97 5.11
C GLU A 116 -12.47 36.04 5.17
N ILE A 117 -12.19 35.40 6.34
CA ILE A 117 -11.11 34.48 6.52
C ILE A 117 -11.26 33.27 5.58
N LEU A 118 -12.46 32.71 5.45
CA LEU A 118 -12.72 31.59 4.56
C LEU A 118 -12.58 31.99 3.08
N GLY A 119 -13.06 33.18 2.69
CA GLY A 119 -12.90 33.66 1.32
C GLY A 119 -11.44 33.84 0.94
N VAL A 120 -10.66 34.54 1.76
CA VAL A 120 -9.21 34.72 1.56
C VAL A 120 -8.48 33.37 1.62
N GLY A 121 -8.78 32.52 2.61
CA GLY A 121 -8.20 31.21 2.76
C GLY A 121 -8.46 30.32 1.54
N THR A 122 -9.66 30.36 0.97
CA THR A 122 -10.00 29.63 -0.26
C THR A 122 -9.18 30.12 -1.44
N VAL A 123 -9.11 31.44 -1.67
CA VAL A 123 -8.34 32.04 -2.79
C VAL A 123 -6.85 31.68 -2.68
N VAL A 124 -6.25 31.86 -1.51
CA VAL A 124 -4.84 31.55 -1.27
C VAL A 124 -4.59 30.05 -1.38
N GLY A 125 -5.45 29.24 -0.75
CA GLY A 125 -5.32 27.79 -0.74
C GLY A 125 -5.39 27.19 -2.14
N ILE A 126 -6.41 27.54 -2.93
CA ILE A 126 -6.56 27.00 -4.28
C ILE A 126 -5.52 27.58 -5.25
N GLY A 127 -5.16 28.86 -5.10
CA GLY A 127 -4.10 29.48 -5.90
C GLY A 127 -2.75 28.74 -5.73
N ALA A 128 -2.38 28.45 -4.48
CA ALA A 128 -1.18 27.67 -4.18
C ALA A 128 -1.27 26.23 -4.72
N LEU A 129 -2.44 25.59 -4.63
CA LEU A 129 -2.65 24.23 -5.19
C LEU A 129 -2.55 24.22 -6.71
N ILE A 130 -3.02 25.25 -7.41
CA ILE A 130 -2.83 25.42 -8.86
C ILE A 130 -1.34 25.48 -9.19
N VAL A 131 -0.56 26.29 -8.47
CA VAL A 131 0.89 26.41 -8.67
C VAL A 131 1.57 25.04 -8.44
N ILE A 132 1.23 24.34 -7.36
CA ILE A 132 1.77 22.99 -7.08
C ILE A 132 1.43 22.01 -8.22
N ARG A 133 0.20 22.07 -8.76
CA ARG A 133 -0.18 21.25 -9.91
C ARG A 133 0.63 21.58 -11.15
N GLN A 134 0.90 22.84 -11.41
CA GLN A 134 1.77 23.27 -12.53
C GLN A 134 3.21 22.80 -12.37
N LEU A 135 3.77 22.85 -11.15
CA LEU A 135 5.12 22.36 -10.86
C LEU A 135 5.23 20.85 -11.10
N HIS A 136 4.17 20.10 -10.78
CA HIS A 136 4.11 18.63 -10.94
C HIS A 136 3.33 18.22 -12.20
N ASN A 137 3.26 19.07 -13.21
CA ASN A 137 2.53 18.76 -14.44
C ASN A 137 3.21 17.58 -15.18
N PRO A 138 2.44 16.60 -15.70
CA PRO A 138 2.97 15.50 -16.52
C PRO A 138 3.81 15.95 -17.72
N ALA A 139 3.50 17.10 -18.32
CA ALA A 139 4.31 17.68 -19.41
C ALA A 139 5.74 18.05 -18.98
N ARG A 140 6.00 18.26 -17.67
CA ARG A 140 7.32 18.57 -17.11
C ARG A 140 8.03 17.37 -16.52
N GLN A 141 7.29 16.49 -15.82
CA GLN A 141 7.85 15.38 -15.04
C GLN A 141 7.58 14.00 -15.67
N GLY A 142 6.87 13.94 -16.80
CA GLY A 142 6.50 12.70 -17.44
C GLY A 142 5.78 11.75 -16.48
N ARG A 143 6.17 10.49 -16.49
CA ARG A 143 5.64 9.41 -15.66
C ARG A 143 5.81 9.66 -14.15
N LEU A 144 6.84 10.36 -13.72
CA LEU A 144 7.12 10.64 -12.30
C LEU A 144 6.13 11.62 -11.69
N SER A 145 5.36 12.35 -12.52
CA SER A 145 4.29 13.20 -12.02
C SER A 145 3.20 12.35 -11.35
N ARG A 146 2.80 12.72 -10.14
CA ARG A 146 1.65 12.10 -9.48
C ARG A 146 0.32 12.32 -10.23
N PHE A 147 0.27 13.31 -11.12
CA PHE A 147 -0.89 13.61 -11.97
C PHE A 147 -0.85 12.92 -13.34
N TYR A 148 0.17 12.10 -13.62
CA TYR A 148 0.24 11.34 -14.87
C TYR A 148 -1.05 10.50 -15.05
N GLY A 149 -1.66 10.56 -16.24
CA GLY A 149 -2.92 9.89 -16.55
C GLY A 149 -4.18 10.53 -15.94
N SER A 150 -4.08 11.69 -15.27
CA SER A 150 -5.26 12.48 -14.83
C SER A 150 -5.66 13.49 -15.88
N ASN A 151 -6.97 13.78 -15.97
CA ASN A 151 -7.47 14.80 -16.88
C ASN A 151 -7.20 16.21 -16.32
N MET A 152 -6.14 16.86 -16.80
CA MET A 152 -5.70 18.16 -16.34
C MET A 152 -6.72 19.26 -16.63
N GLY A 153 -7.44 19.18 -17.75
CA GLY A 153 -8.48 20.17 -18.10
C GLY A 153 -9.63 20.18 -17.10
N ARG A 154 -10.13 19.00 -16.73
CA ARG A 154 -11.16 18.85 -15.67
C ARG A 154 -10.68 19.36 -14.32
N ALA A 155 -9.41 19.10 -13.98
CA ALA A 155 -8.83 19.57 -12.73
C ALA A 155 -8.74 21.11 -12.70
N TYR A 156 -8.22 21.75 -13.74
CA TYR A 156 -8.16 23.21 -13.81
C TYR A 156 -9.54 23.87 -13.86
N PHE A 157 -10.53 23.26 -14.52
CA PHE A 157 -11.90 23.73 -14.47
C PHE A 157 -12.41 23.81 -13.03
N VAL A 158 -12.25 22.72 -12.24
CA VAL A 158 -12.69 22.70 -10.84
C VAL A 158 -11.92 23.73 -9.99
N GLU A 159 -10.60 23.81 -10.17
CA GLU A 159 -9.76 24.77 -9.44
C GLU A 159 -10.12 26.22 -9.79
N GLY A 160 -10.36 26.50 -11.06
CA GLY A 160 -10.79 27.82 -11.53
C GLY A 160 -12.15 28.24 -10.96
N ILE A 161 -13.12 27.34 -10.93
CA ILE A 161 -14.43 27.60 -10.29
C ILE A 161 -14.26 27.89 -8.79
N VAL A 162 -13.48 27.06 -8.05
CA VAL A 162 -13.25 27.29 -6.62
C VAL A 162 -12.55 28.62 -6.36
N PHE A 163 -11.58 28.99 -7.20
CA PHE A 163 -10.95 30.30 -7.14
C PHE A 163 -11.95 31.43 -7.36
N LEU A 164 -12.80 31.32 -8.38
CA LEU A 164 -13.83 32.28 -8.71
C LEU A 164 -14.86 32.41 -7.58
N GLU A 165 -15.29 31.34 -6.96
CA GLU A 165 -16.20 31.31 -5.82
C GLU A 165 -15.62 32.04 -4.60
N GLY A 166 -14.36 31.75 -4.23
CA GLY A 166 -13.68 32.43 -3.13
C GLY A 166 -13.48 33.94 -3.38
N LEU A 167 -13.03 34.30 -4.58
CA LEU A 167 -12.85 35.69 -4.99
C LEU A 167 -14.22 36.42 -5.11
N GLY A 168 -15.21 35.73 -5.66
CA GLY A 168 -16.56 36.28 -5.86
C GLY A 168 -17.21 36.74 -4.55
N ILE A 169 -17.01 36.02 -3.45
CA ILE A 169 -17.49 36.43 -2.12
C ILE A 169 -16.85 37.74 -1.68
N LEU A 170 -15.55 37.89 -1.81
CA LEU A 170 -14.82 39.10 -1.41
C LEU A 170 -15.24 40.29 -2.27
N VAL A 171 -15.43 40.10 -3.58
CA VAL A 171 -15.82 41.14 -4.53
C VAL A 171 -17.27 41.60 -4.31
N VAL A 172 -18.22 40.64 -4.11
CA VAL A 172 -19.62 40.98 -3.82
C VAL A 172 -19.71 41.82 -2.54
N ARG A 173 -19.03 41.39 -1.48
CA ARG A 173 -18.98 42.13 -0.20
C ARG A 173 -18.34 43.53 -0.37
N GLY A 174 -17.21 43.59 -1.10
CA GLY A 174 -16.57 44.88 -1.44
C GLY A 174 -17.51 45.84 -2.18
N ALA A 175 -18.29 45.33 -3.16
CA ALA A 175 -19.27 46.11 -3.88
C ALA A 175 -20.44 46.59 -2.97
N LYS A 176 -20.88 45.73 -2.03
CA LYS A 176 -21.90 46.13 -1.02
C LYS A 176 -21.39 47.18 -0.04
N ILE A 177 -20.14 47.11 0.40
CA ILE A 177 -19.48 48.10 1.25
C ILE A 177 -19.39 49.44 0.47
N SER A 178 -18.91 49.39 -0.78
CA SER A 178 -18.83 50.60 -1.65
C SER A 178 -20.21 51.25 -1.87
N LEU A 179 -21.27 50.45 -1.99
CA LEU A 179 -22.65 50.91 -2.13
C LEU A 179 -23.22 51.54 -0.82
N GLY A 180 -22.55 51.33 0.32
CA GLY A 180 -23.08 51.70 1.64
C GLY A 180 -24.17 50.74 2.15
N ALA A 181 -24.36 49.61 1.48
CA ALA A 181 -25.37 48.63 1.83
C ALA A 181 -24.85 47.60 2.89
N PHE A 182 -23.57 47.58 3.19
CA PHE A 182 -22.94 46.66 4.16
C PHE A 182 -22.02 47.44 5.10
N ASP A 183 -22.57 47.89 6.23
CA ASP A 183 -21.82 48.63 7.24
C ASP A 183 -21.23 47.66 8.31
N VAL A 184 -19.96 47.40 8.18
CA VAL A 184 -19.18 46.53 9.11
C VAL A 184 -17.83 47.18 9.43
N PRO A 185 -17.30 46.98 10.64
CA PRO A 185 -15.95 47.46 10.97
C PRO A 185 -14.89 46.88 10.02
N THR A 186 -13.89 47.67 9.62
CA THR A 186 -12.81 47.28 8.70
C THR A 186 -12.08 46.03 9.18
N TRP A 187 -11.91 45.83 10.48
CA TRP A 187 -11.26 44.63 11.02
C TRP A 187 -12.01 43.31 10.72
N SER A 188 -13.32 43.37 10.51
CA SER A 188 -14.15 42.20 10.20
C SER A 188 -14.23 41.85 8.73
N ALA A 189 -13.82 42.77 7.82
CA ALA A 189 -13.80 42.57 6.38
C ALA A 189 -12.65 43.35 5.71
N PRO A 190 -11.40 43.18 6.09
CA PRO A 190 -10.28 44.02 5.66
C PRO A 190 -10.04 43.98 4.14
N VAL A 191 -10.07 42.78 3.51
CA VAL A 191 -9.87 42.65 2.06
C VAL A 191 -11.06 43.15 1.28
N SER A 192 -12.31 42.84 1.71
CA SER A 192 -13.51 43.38 1.10
C SER A 192 -13.58 44.88 1.22
N THR A 193 -13.15 45.50 2.33
CA THR A 193 -13.05 46.96 2.50
C THR A 193 -11.98 47.56 1.56
N ALA A 194 -10.86 46.94 1.38
CA ALA A 194 -9.84 47.36 0.40
C ALA A 194 -10.36 47.31 -1.04
N LEU A 195 -11.13 46.25 -1.38
CA LEU A 195 -11.81 46.17 -2.68
C LEU A 195 -12.86 47.26 -2.84
N ALA A 196 -13.62 47.63 -1.80
CA ALA A 196 -14.62 48.70 -1.84
C ALA A 196 -14.01 50.07 -2.22
N ALA A 197 -12.74 50.31 -1.87
CA ALA A 197 -12.05 51.55 -2.21
C ALA A 197 -11.82 51.75 -3.73
N ILE A 198 -11.84 50.69 -4.50
CA ILE A 198 -11.60 50.71 -5.96
C ILE A 198 -12.87 50.40 -6.77
N LEU A 199 -13.92 49.90 -6.13
CA LEU A 199 -15.18 49.58 -6.79
C LEU A 199 -16.15 50.79 -6.74
N PRO A 200 -16.83 51.16 -7.84
CA PRO A 200 -17.84 52.24 -7.82
C PRO A 200 -19.11 51.78 -7.07
N PRO A 201 -19.78 52.68 -6.35
CA PRO A 201 -21.04 52.41 -5.68
C PRO A 201 -22.17 52.17 -6.73
N SER A 202 -22.57 50.92 -6.90
CA SER A 202 -23.54 50.54 -7.93
C SER A 202 -24.29 49.26 -7.55
N GLU A 203 -25.62 49.35 -7.46
CA GLU A 203 -26.49 48.18 -7.29
C GLU A 203 -26.36 47.18 -8.43
N THR A 204 -26.22 47.68 -9.66
CA THR A 204 -26.00 46.82 -10.83
C THR A 204 -24.73 46.00 -10.71
N LEU A 205 -23.65 46.57 -10.13
CA LEU A 205 -22.39 45.86 -9.94
C LEU A 205 -22.55 44.73 -8.92
N VAL A 206 -23.22 44.94 -7.79
CA VAL A 206 -23.54 43.88 -6.81
C VAL A 206 -24.36 42.77 -7.48
N THR A 207 -25.45 43.16 -8.22
CA THR A 207 -26.28 42.19 -8.97
C THR A 207 -25.47 41.35 -9.94
N VAL A 208 -24.57 41.95 -10.73
CA VAL A 208 -23.75 41.25 -11.71
C VAL A 208 -22.75 40.30 -11.02
N PHE A 209 -22.06 40.77 -9.98
CA PHE A 209 -21.11 39.92 -9.27
C PHE A 209 -21.79 38.76 -8.52
N ALA A 210 -22.95 39.01 -7.91
CA ALA A 210 -23.76 37.98 -7.29
C ALA A 210 -24.26 36.97 -8.34
N ALA A 211 -24.70 37.42 -9.51
CA ALA A 211 -25.13 36.56 -10.61
C ALA A 211 -23.97 35.70 -11.15
N VAL A 212 -22.77 36.29 -11.36
CA VAL A 212 -21.57 35.54 -11.79
C VAL A 212 -21.26 34.45 -10.81
N LYS A 213 -21.28 34.75 -9.49
CA LYS A 213 -21.02 33.76 -8.44
C LYS A 213 -22.05 32.63 -8.46
N VAL A 214 -23.34 32.92 -8.52
CA VAL A 214 -24.40 31.90 -8.58
C VAL A 214 -24.30 31.07 -9.86
N LEU A 215 -24.05 31.70 -11.00
CA LEU A 215 -23.92 31.01 -12.29
C LEU A 215 -22.68 30.12 -12.31
N SER A 216 -21.55 30.55 -11.75
CA SER A 216 -20.36 29.70 -11.68
C SER A 216 -20.61 28.41 -10.85
N ALA A 217 -21.28 28.52 -9.70
CA ALA A 217 -21.69 27.40 -8.89
C ALA A 217 -22.68 26.47 -9.61
N THR A 218 -23.69 26.99 -10.27
CA THR A 218 -24.69 26.19 -10.99
C THR A 218 -24.13 25.57 -12.25
N ILE A 219 -23.28 26.24 -13.02
CA ILE A 219 -22.55 25.69 -14.16
C ILE A 219 -21.66 24.53 -13.68
N TRP A 220 -20.93 24.71 -12.57
CA TRP A 220 -20.12 23.61 -11.99
C TRP A 220 -21.01 22.41 -11.65
N LEU A 221 -22.17 22.60 -11.00
CA LEU A 221 -23.11 21.52 -10.70
C LEU A 221 -23.61 20.79 -11.95
N ILE A 222 -23.94 21.56 -13.02
CA ILE A 222 -24.38 21.00 -14.31
C ILE A 222 -23.26 20.16 -14.93
N VAL A 223 -22.04 20.69 -14.98
CA VAL A 223 -20.88 19.97 -15.57
C VAL A 223 -20.57 18.68 -14.82
N ILE A 224 -20.56 18.70 -13.48
CA ILE A 224 -20.29 17.48 -12.72
C ILE A 224 -21.42 16.45 -12.87
N ALA A 225 -22.68 16.89 -12.97
CA ALA A 225 -23.81 16.02 -13.22
C ALA A 225 -23.71 15.32 -14.59
N LEU A 226 -23.21 16.00 -15.60
CA LEU A 226 -22.97 15.44 -16.93
C LEU A 226 -21.68 14.56 -17.01
N THR A 227 -20.79 14.67 -16.00
CA THR A 227 -19.52 13.93 -15.95
C THR A 227 -19.39 13.17 -14.62
N PRO A 228 -20.15 12.07 -14.42
CA PRO A 228 -20.21 11.35 -13.15
C PRO A 228 -18.88 10.67 -12.76
N THR A 229 -17.96 10.48 -13.70
CA THR A 229 -16.61 9.93 -13.45
C THR A 229 -15.56 11.01 -13.14
N MET A 230 -15.94 12.27 -12.95
CA MET A 230 -15.03 13.35 -12.57
C MET A 230 -14.69 13.29 -11.07
N GLY A 231 -13.77 12.39 -10.67
CA GLY A 231 -13.41 12.16 -9.28
C GLY A 231 -12.90 13.39 -8.54
N VAL A 232 -12.15 14.28 -9.21
CA VAL A 232 -11.69 15.55 -8.64
C VAL A 232 -12.84 16.47 -8.17
N ALA A 233 -14.03 16.26 -8.68
CA ALA A 233 -15.22 17.00 -8.24
C ALA A 233 -16.10 16.19 -7.29
N TRP A 234 -16.42 14.93 -7.64
CA TRP A 234 -17.35 14.09 -6.89
C TRP A 234 -16.87 13.66 -5.52
N HIS A 235 -15.55 13.57 -5.29
CA HIS A 235 -15.02 13.17 -3.97
C HIS A 235 -15.51 14.03 -2.81
N ARG A 236 -15.94 15.27 -3.07
CA ARG A 236 -16.55 16.16 -2.06
C ARG A 236 -17.81 15.58 -1.42
N PHE A 237 -18.49 14.71 -2.14
CA PHE A 237 -19.72 14.06 -1.70
C PHE A 237 -19.50 12.60 -1.33
N THR A 238 -18.66 11.89 -2.09
CA THR A 238 -18.45 10.45 -1.93
C THR A 238 -17.39 10.08 -0.86
N ALA A 239 -16.47 10.99 -0.51
CA ALA A 239 -15.48 10.73 0.51
C ALA A 239 -16.09 10.50 1.90
N PHE A 240 -17.15 11.21 2.28
CA PHE A 240 -17.82 11.04 3.56
C PHE A 240 -18.38 9.63 3.74
N PRO A 241 -19.24 9.10 2.83
CA PRO A 241 -19.69 7.72 2.95
C PRO A 241 -18.54 6.72 2.79
N ASN A 242 -17.54 6.98 1.95
CA ASN A 242 -16.42 6.06 1.79
C ASN A 242 -15.61 5.88 3.08
N ILE A 243 -15.30 6.96 3.78
CA ILE A 243 -14.62 6.94 5.08
C ILE A 243 -15.53 6.34 6.17
N TYR A 244 -16.83 6.64 6.16
CA TYR A 244 -17.79 6.06 7.11
C TYR A 244 -17.86 4.54 7.01
N PHE A 245 -17.88 3.98 5.80
CA PHE A 245 -17.97 2.56 5.53
C PHE A 245 -16.61 1.85 5.40
N LYS A 246 -15.53 2.45 5.88
CA LYS A 246 -14.21 1.79 5.91
C LYS A 246 -14.27 0.49 6.74
N ARG A 247 -13.28 -0.40 6.55
CA ARG A 247 -13.26 -1.73 7.18
C ARG A 247 -13.37 -1.64 8.70
N GLU A 248 -12.50 -0.85 9.32
CA GLU A 248 -12.38 -0.76 10.77
C GLU A 248 -13.17 0.43 11.33
N ASP A 249 -14.12 0.17 12.22
CA ASP A 249 -14.89 1.22 12.90
C ASP A 249 -14.05 2.00 13.92
N SER A 250 -12.97 1.38 14.42
CA SER A 250 -11.95 2.00 15.28
C SER A 250 -11.15 3.11 14.61
N GLY A 251 -11.28 3.29 13.30
CA GLY A 251 -10.52 4.26 12.52
C GLY A 251 -9.17 3.75 12.03
N ARG A 252 -8.81 2.48 12.27
CA ARG A 252 -7.62 1.87 11.67
C ARG A 252 -7.74 1.84 10.14
N LYS A 253 -6.59 1.73 9.49
CA LYS A 253 -6.50 1.61 8.03
C LYS A 253 -6.96 0.22 7.58
N ALA A 254 -7.35 0.09 6.32
CA ALA A 254 -7.64 -1.20 5.70
C ALA A 254 -6.34 -1.96 5.35
N LEU A 255 -5.40 -2.02 6.29
CA LEU A 255 -4.14 -2.76 6.22
C LEU A 255 -4.09 -3.79 7.35
N GLY A 256 -3.27 -4.81 7.20
CA GLY A 256 -3.20 -5.95 8.09
C GLY A 256 -3.79 -7.18 7.41
N ALA A 257 -4.91 -7.68 7.89
CA ALA A 257 -5.57 -8.83 7.28
C ALA A 257 -6.05 -8.56 5.84
N VAL A 258 -5.83 -9.49 4.94
CA VAL A 258 -6.62 -9.57 3.71
C VAL A 258 -8.02 -10.04 4.11
N LYS A 259 -9.07 -9.46 3.51
CA LYS A 259 -10.43 -9.89 3.81
C LYS A 259 -10.66 -11.35 3.38
N PRO A 260 -11.56 -12.10 4.03
CA PRO A 260 -11.98 -13.39 3.54
C PRO A 260 -12.51 -13.29 2.10
N MET A 261 -12.45 -14.36 1.34
CA MET A 261 -13.15 -14.43 0.07
C MET A 261 -14.65 -14.52 0.36
N MET A 262 -15.43 -13.63 -0.27
CA MET A 262 -16.84 -13.45 0.04
C MET A 262 -17.70 -13.82 -1.15
N SER A 263 -18.79 -14.55 -0.91
CA SER A 263 -19.89 -14.77 -1.85
C SER A 263 -21.22 -14.45 -1.20
N GLY A 264 -22.08 -13.70 -1.87
CA GLY A 264 -23.41 -13.35 -1.34
C GLY A 264 -23.39 -12.62 0.01
N GLY A 265 -22.27 -12.02 0.42
CA GLY A 265 -22.09 -11.30 1.69
C GLY A 265 -21.64 -12.18 2.87
N LYS A 266 -21.26 -13.43 2.61
CA LYS A 266 -20.70 -14.36 3.59
C LYS A 266 -19.29 -14.81 3.17
N PRO A 267 -18.42 -15.19 4.11
CA PRO A 267 -17.19 -15.89 3.77
C PRO A 267 -17.50 -17.16 3.00
N LEU A 268 -16.75 -17.41 1.94
CA LEU A 268 -16.92 -18.61 1.11
C LEU A 268 -16.38 -19.82 1.88
N ASP A 269 -17.21 -20.84 2.00
CA ASP A 269 -16.84 -22.17 2.48
C ASP A 269 -16.55 -23.05 1.27
N PHE A 270 -15.32 -23.55 1.14
CA PHE A 270 -14.92 -24.38 0.01
C PHE A 270 -15.52 -25.80 0.02
N GLU A 271 -16.00 -26.28 1.16
CA GLU A 271 -16.66 -27.59 1.25
C GLU A 271 -18.10 -27.55 0.70
N GLU A 272 -18.74 -26.35 0.78
CA GLU A 272 -20.12 -26.15 0.34
C GLU A 272 -20.24 -25.30 -0.93
N ALA A 273 -19.12 -24.76 -1.45
CA ALA A 273 -19.11 -23.81 -2.55
C ALA A 273 -19.57 -24.44 -3.88
N ASP A 274 -20.49 -23.77 -4.54
CA ASP A 274 -20.99 -24.11 -5.86
C ASP A 274 -20.34 -23.21 -6.93
N PRO A 275 -19.49 -23.75 -7.83
CA PRO A 275 -18.82 -22.97 -8.87
C PRO A 275 -19.75 -22.19 -9.80
N ASP A 276 -21.00 -22.66 -9.99
CA ASP A 276 -21.96 -22.02 -10.89
C ASP A 276 -22.66 -20.80 -10.27
N THR A 277 -22.74 -20.72 -8.93
CA THR A 277 -23.50 -19.69 -8.23
C THR A 277 -22.66 -18.81 -7.31
N ASP A 278 -21.53 -19.31 -6.81
CA ASP A 278 -20.67 -18.58 -5.91
C ASP A 278 -19.61 -17.72 -6.62
N VAL A 279 -19.14 -16.67 -5.94
CA VAL A 279 -18.17 -15.73 -6.47
C VAL A 279 -16.77 -16.04 -5.91
N PHE A 280 -15.86 -16.45 -6.78
CA PHE A 280 -14.48 -16.79 -6.44
C PHE A 280 -13.51 -15.63 -6.75
N GLY A 281 -13.59 -14.56 -5.98
CA GLY A 281 -12.82 -13.34 -6.25
C GLY A 281 -13.56 -12.40 -7.21
N ALA A 282 -12.84 -11.62 -8.02
CA ALA A 282 -13.44 -10.63 -8.91
C ALA A 282 -12.99 -10.83 -10.37
N GLY A 283 -13.83 -11.49 -11.17
CA GLY A 283 -13.68 -11.64 -12.62
C GLY A 283 -14.43 -10.59 -13.41
N LYS A 284 -15.41 -9.95 -12.78
CA LYS A 284 -16.25 -8.88 -13.35
C LYS A 284 -16.35 -7.73 -12.37
N VAL A 285 -16.68 -6.53 -12.85
CA VAL A 285 -16.74 -5.34 -11.97
C VAL A 285 -17.88 -5.44 -10.93
N GLU A 286 -18.94 -6.14 -11.22
CA GLU A 286 -20.06 -6.44 -10.32
C GLU A 286 -19.75 -7.48 -9.24
N ASP A 287 -18.64 -8.22 -9.36
CA ASP A 287 -18.18 -9.17 -8.34
C ASP A 287 -17.54 -8.46 -7.14
N PHE A 288 -17.10 -7.22 -7.32
CA PHE A 288 -16.67 -6.39 -6.18
C PHE A 288 -17.88 -6.05 -5.29
N THR A 289 -17.61 -5.86 -4.00
CA THR A 289 -18.64 -5.40 -3.08
C THR A 289 -19.14 -3.99 -3.44
N TRP A 290 -20.34 -3.61 -2.98
CA TRP A 290 -20.81 -2.23 -3.12
C TRP A 290 -19.82 -1.20 -2.53
N LYS A 291 -19.04 -1.59 -1.51
CA LYS A 291 -17.97 -0.75 -0.97
C LYS A 291 -16.82 -0.58 -1.98
N GLY A 292 -16.47 -1.64 -2.73
CA GLY A 292 -15.49 -1.54 -3.82
C GLY A 292 -15.96 -0.57 -4.91
N LEU A 293 -17.21 -0.65 -5.34
CA LEU A 293 -17.77 0.29 -6.32
C LEU A 293 -17.82 1.73 -5.78
N LEU A 294 -18.07 1.90 -4.48
CA LEU A 294 -17.96 3.20 -3.81
C LEU A 294 -16.51 3.71 -3.78
N ASP A 295 -15.52 2.84 -3.52
CA ASP A 295 -14.09 3.16 -3.60
C ASP A 295 -13.71 3.69 -4.97
N PHE A 296 -14.11 3.00 -6.04
CA PHE A 296 -13.81 3.39 -7.42
C PHE A 296 -14.41 4.76 -7.75
N THR A 297 -15.67 4.98 -7.35
CA THR A 297 -16.38 6.25 -7.54
C THR A 297 -15.74 7.41 -6.75
N THR A 298 -15.11 7.11 -5.59
CA THR A 298 -14.58 8.12 -4.67
C THR A 298 -13.17 8.58 -5.05
N CYS A 299 -12.46 7.89 -5.93
CA CYS A 299 -11.08 8.25 -6.27
C CYS A 299 -10.94 9.72 -6.66
N THR A 300 -10.11 10.46 -5.89
CA THR A 300 -9.89 11.90 -6.05
C THR A 300 -8.90 12.26 -7.16
N GLU A 301 -8.26 11.26 -7.77
CA GLU A 301 -7.18 11.40 -8.76
C GLU A 301 -5.97 12.21 -8.26
N CYS A 302 -5.78 12.30 -6.94
CA CYS A 302 -4.68 13.07 -6.34
C CYS A 302 -3.28 12.48 -6.59
N GLY A 303 -3.20 11.19 -6.92
CA GLY A 303 -1.98 10.48 -7.29
C GLY A 303 -0.98 10.20 -6.16
N ARG A 304 -1.36 10.36 -4.88
CA ARG A 304 -0.48 9.99 -3.77
C ARG A 304 -0.13 8.50 -3.78
N CYS A 305 -1.11 7.63 -4.02
CA CYS A 305 -0.91 6.19 -4.15
C CYS A 305 0.06 5.84 -5.28
N GLN A 306 -0.05 6.51 -6.43
CA GLN A 306 0.83 6.34 -7.59
C GLN A 306 2.26 6.75 -7.25
N SER A 307 2.48 7.92 -6.64
CA SER A 307 3.82 8.43 -6.30
C SER A 307 4.55 7.59 -5.24
N GLN A 308 3.83 6.79 -4.44
CA GLN A 308 4.40 5.92 -3.41
C GLN A 308 4.44 4.43 -3.81
N CYS A 309 3.87 4.09 -4.97
CA CYS A 309 3.87 2.71 -5.45
C CYS A 309 5.28 2.30 -5.92
N PRO A 310 5.88 1.23 -5.34
CA PRO A 310 7.21 0.77 -5.76
C PRO A 310 7.22 0.28 -7.22
N ALA A 311 6.16 -0.39 -7.67
CA ALA A 311 6.04 -0.84 -9.06
C ALA A 311 6.03 0.34 -10.03
N TRP A 312 5.23 1.39 -9.75
CA TRP A 312 5.21 2.59 -10.58
C TRP A 312 6.55 3.30 -10.64
N ASN A 313 7.23 3.43 -9.50
CA ASN A 313 8.51 4.12 -9.39
C ASN A 313 9.69 3.35 -10.03
N THR A 314 9.49 2.09 -10.38
CA THR A 314 10.46 1.22 -11.05
C THR A 314 10.00 0.81 -12.45
N GLU A 315 9.20 1.65 -13.10
CA GLU A 315 8.77 1.56 -14.51
C GLU A 315 7.81 0.41 -14.85
N LYS A 316 7.28 -0.29 -13.84
CA LYS A 316 6.23 -1.31 -14.06
C LYS A 316 4.88 -0.64 -14.36
N PRO A 317 3.95 -1.33 -15.06
CA PRO A 317 2.71 -0.70 -15.52
C PRO A 317 1.72 -0.36 -14.39
N LEU A 318 1.85 -0.93 -13.20
CA LEU A 318 0.91 -0.73 -12.09
C LEU A 318 0.95 0.70 -11.54
N SER A 319 -0.11 1.45 -11.79
CA SER A 319 -0.50 2.65 -11.04
C SER A 319 -1.77 2.37 -10.26
N PRO A 320 -1.75 2.39 -8.90
CA PRO A 320 -2.98 2.14 -8.13
C PRO A 320 -4.10 3.15 -8.42
N LYS A 321 -3.76 4.39 -8.80
CA LYS A 321 -4.73 5.40 -9.24
C LYS A 321 -5.39 5.02 -10.56
N LEU A 322 -4.60 4.64 -11.57
CA LEU A 322 -5.12 4.31 -12.90
C LEU A 322 -5.93 3.01 -12.87
N LEU A 323 -5.51 2.04 -12.07
CA LEU A 323 -6.26 0.82 -11.80
C LEU A 323 -7.68 1.13 -11.30
N VAL A 324 -7.80 1.93 -10.24
CA VAL A 324 -9.10 2.31 -9.66
C VAL A 324 -9.94 3.12 -10.66
N ASN A 325 -9.31 4.00 -11.45
CA ASN A 325 -10.02 4.76 -12.48
C ASN A 325 -10.54 3.85 -13.60
N ALA A 326 -9.75 2.86 -14.05
CA ALA A 326 -10.19 1.90 -15.07
C ALA A 326 -11.39 1.06 -14.59
N LEU A 327 -11.35 0.59 -13.33
CA LEU A 327 -12.47 -0.13 -12.71
C LEU A 327 -13.73 0.76 -12.60
N ARG A 328 -13.55 2.04 -12.21
CA ARG A 328 -14.64 3.02 -12.19
C ARG A 328 -15.25 3.18 -13.58
N ASP A 329 -14.42 3.46 -14.56
CA ASP A 329 -14.88 3.80 -15.91
C ASP A 329 -15.59 2.57 -16.55
N ASN A 330 -15.10 1.34 -16.33
CA ASN A 330 -15.78 0.10 -16.70
C ASN A 330 -17.14 -0.05 -16.00
N ALA A 331 -17.21 0.15 -14.67
CA ALA A 331 -18.46 0.07 -13.92
C ALA A 331 -19.54 1.01 -14.48
N TYR A 332 -19.16 2.24 -14.82
CA TYR A 332 -20.10 3.23 -15.37
C TYR A 332 -20.48 2.94 -16.83
N ALA A 333 -19.57 2.44 -17.65
CA ALA A 333 -19.83 2.07 -19.05
C ALA A 333 -20.73 0.84 -19.15
N LYS A 334 -20.49 -0.18 -18.31
CA LYS A 334 -21.29 -1.42 -18.24
C LYS A 334 -22.65 -1.22 -17.55
N ALA A 335 -22.80 -0.16 -16.71
CA ALA A 335 -23.99 0.03 -15.88
C ALA A 335 -25.34 -0.01 -16.63
N PRO A 336 -25.54 0.52 -17.85
CA PRO A 336 -26.83 0.38 -18.53
C PRO A 336 -27.25 -1.07 -18.79
N TYR A 337 -26.29 -1.95 -19.07
CA TYR A 337 -26.52 -3.38 -19.24
C TYR A 337 -26.91 -4.04 -17.90
N LEU A 338 -26.14 -3.81 -16.85
CA LEU A 338 -26.40 -4.38 -15.53
C LEU A 338 -27.71 -3.90 -14.91
N LEU A 339 -28.04 -2.61 -15.05
CA LEU A 339 -29.29 -2.02 -14.55
C LEU A 339 -30.54 -2.49 -15.31
N ALA A 340 -30.37 -2.94 -16.56
CA ALA A 340 -31.43 -3.61 -17.31
C ALA A 340 -31.66 -5.08 -16.88
N GLY A 341 -30.82 -5.59 -15.96
CA GLY A 341 -30.87 -6.98 -15.48
C GLY A 341 -29.94 -7.94 -16.23
N GLY A 342 -29.06 -7.43 -17.10
CA GLY A 342 -28.09 -8.26 -17.84
C GLY A 342 -27.10 -8.92 -16.87
N ARG A 343 -26.85 -10.21 -17.06
CA ARG A 343 -25.87 -11.03 -16.35
C ARG A 343 -25.33 -12.10 -17.28
N LYS A 344 -24.07 -12.41 -17.12
CA LYS A 344 -23.41 -13.49 -17.83
C LYS A 344 -22.91 -14.54 -16.86
N ASP A 345 -23.03 -15.81 -17.24
CA ASP A 345 -22.38 -16.91 -16.52
C ASP A 345 -20.85 -16.94 -16.74
N MET A 346 -20.19 -18.01 -16.31
CA MET A 346 -18.74 -18.19 -16.51
C MET A 346 -18.39 -18.50 -17.96
N ALA A 347 -19.31 -19.11 -18.74
CA ALA A 347 -19.09 -19.37 -20.15
C ALA A 347 -19.30 -18.12 -21.04
N GLY A 348 -19.82 -17.03 -20.45
CA GLY A 348 -20.11 -15.77 -21.16
C GLY A 348 -21.53 -15.72 -21.73
N ASP A 349 -22.37 -16.72 -21.45
CA ASP A 349 -23.76 -16.78 -21.91
C ASP A 349 -24.66 -15.83 -21.10
N GLU A 350 -25.66 -15.23 -21.75
CA GLU A 350 -26.60 -14.31 -21.12
C GLU A 350 -27.63 -15.09 -20.27
N ILE A 351 -27.61 -14.89 -18.94
CA ILE A 351 -28.51 -15.53 -17.99
C ILE A 351 -29.42 -14.54 -17.27
N GLY A 352 -29.21 -13.24 -17.39
CA GLY A 352 -30.00 -12.22 -16.71
C GLY A 352 -31.19 -11.72 -17.49
N ILE A 353 -31.09 -11.60 -18.83
CA ILE A 353 -32.15 -11.16 -19.72
C ILE A 353 -32.57 -12.33 -20.55
N THR A 354 -33.61 -13.03 -20.10
CA THR A 354 -34.14 -14.25 -20.68
C THR A 354 -35.64 -14.10 -21.00
N GLY A 355 -36.23 -15.05 -21.77
CA GLY A 355 -37.65 -15.08 -22.16
C GLY A 355 -37.87 -14.58 -23.58
N ASP A 356 -39.17 -14.61 -24.02
CA ASP A 356 -39.55 -14.35 -25.42
C ASP A 356 -39.22 -12.91 -25.88
N ASP A 357 -39.05 -11.97 -24.96
CA ASP A 357 -38.71 -10.56 -25.23
C ASP A 357 -37.23 -10.24 -25.04
N ALA A 358 -36.38 -11.23 -24.75
CA ALA A 358 -34.95 -11.04 -24.40
C ALA A 358 -34.19 -10.27 -25.48
N GLU A 359 -34.38 -10.64 -26.75
CA GLU A 359 -33.71 -9.99 -27.86
C GLU A 359 -34.08 -8.47 -27.97
N ALA A 360 -35.35 -8.15 -27.81
CA ALA A 360 -35.84 -6.79 -27.83
C ALA A 360 -35.31 -5.96 -26.63
N ARG A 361 -35.23 -6.57 -25.45
CA ARG A 361 -34.69 -5.94 -24.25
C ARG A 361 -33.18 -5.69 -24.40
N LEU A 362 -32.44 -6.66 -24.90
CA LEU A 362 -30.99 -6.51 -25.21
C LEU A 362 -30.77 -5.43 -26.27
N ALA A 363 -31.59 -5.39 -27.35
CA ALA A 363 -31.49 -4.36 -28.38
C ALA A 363 -31.76 -2.95 -27.87
N ALA A 364 -32.58 -2.78 -26.82
CA ALA A 364 -32.84 -1.50 -26.20
C ALA A 364 -31.66 -0.95 -25.36
N ILE A 365 -30.69 -1.80 -25.01
CA ILE A 365 -29.49 -1.40 -24.26
C ILE A 365 -28.49 -0.76 -25.25
N PRO A 366 -27.86 0.40 -24.89
CA PRO A 366 -26.82 1.00 -25.73
C PRO A 366 -25.74 -0.02 -26.15
N GLU A 367 -25.37 -0.03 -27.41
CA GLU A 367 -24.34 -0.93 -27.96
C GLU A 367 -23.04 -0.87 -27.18
N ALA A 368 -22.55 0.34 -26.85
CA ALA A 368 -21.34 0.52 -26.05
C ALA A 368 -21.41 -0.20 -24.69
N ALA A 369 -22.57 -0.26 -24.03
CA ALA A 369 -22.72 -0.94 -22.75
C ALA A 369 -22.74 -2.48 -22.92
N ARG A 370 -23.27 -2.98 -24.04
CA ARG A 370 -23.22 -4.41 -24.39
C ARG A 370 -21.79 -4.84 -24.73
N THR A 371 -21.07 -4.05 -25.53
CA THR A 371 -19.66 -4.30 -25.86
C THR A 371 -18.79 -4.30 -24.59
N GLU A 372 -19.04 -3.36 -23.65
CA GLU A 372 -18.29 -3.33 -22.38
C GLU A 372 -18.68 -4.52 -21.48
N ALA A 373 -19.87 -5.09 -21.61
CA ALA A 373 -20.27 -6.30 -20.91
C ALA A 373 -19.54 -7.57 -21.41
N GLU A 374 -19.14 -7.59 -22.69
CA GLU A 374 -18.32 -8.66 -23.29
C GLU A 374 -16.84 -8.56 -22.92
N ARG A 375 -16.38 -7.38 -22.53
CA ARG A 375 -14.98 -7.12 -22.26
C ARG A 375 -14.55 -7.75 -20.93
N PRO A 376 -13.53 -8.66 -20.92
CA PRO A 376 -13.03 -9.26 -19.69
C PRO A 376 -12.41 -8.21 -18.77
N LEU A 377 -12.53 -8.45 -17.45
CA LEU A 377 -11.91 -7.54 -16.47
C LEU A 377 -10.39 -7.58 -16.57
N ILE A 378 -9.81 -8.77 -16.68
CA ILE A 378 -8.38 -8.99 -16.90
C ILE A 378 -8.20 -9.56 -18.31
N GLY A 379 -7.28 -9.01 -19.10
CA GLY A 379 -6.99 -9.53 -20.44
C GLY A 379 -5.72 -8.94 -21.00
N GLY A 380 -5.00 -9.74 -21.79
CA GLY A 380 -3.70 -9.42 -22.37
C GLY A 380 -3.77 -8.97 -23.84
N GLU A 381 -2.75 -9.36 -24.63
CA GLU A 381 -2.60 -8.95 -26.03
C GLU A 381 -3.67 -9.55 -26.95
N ASP A 382 -4.09 -10.80 -26.68
CA ASP A 382 -5.06 -11.50 -27.52
C ASP A 382 -6.49 -10.99 -27.30
N VAL A 383 -6.84 -10.66 -26.07
CA VAL A 383 -8.14 -10.10 -25.70
C VAL A 383 -7.94 -8.91 -24.78
N LEU A 384 -8.24 -7.72 -25.28
CA LEU A 384 -8.05 -6.47 -24.56
C LEU A 384 -8.98 -6.37 -23.32
N GLY A 385 -8.46 -6.69 -22.17
CA GLY A 385 -9.16 -6.53 -20.89
C GLY A 385 -9.26 -5.07 -20.43
N VAL A 386 -10.00 -4.86 -19.34
CA VAL A 386 -10.03 -3.57 -18.62
C VAL A 386 -8.68 -3.32 -17.96
N ILE A 387 -8.09 -4.35 -17.37
CA ILE A 387 -6.81 -4.36 -16.67
C ILE A 387 -5.89 -5.38 -17.36
N ASP A 388 -4.68 -4.92 -17.69
CA ASP A 388 -3.62 -5.80 -18.19
C ASP A 388 -3.08 -6.70 -17.05
N PRO A 389 -2.84 -8.00 -17.30
CA PRO A 389 -2.28 -8.94 -16.31
C PRO A 389 -0.99 -8.45 -15.66
N GLU A 390 -0.10 -7.78 -16.40
CA GLU A 390 1.15 -7.25 -15.87
C GLU A 390 0.90 -6.14 -14.81
N ILE A 391 -0.18 -5.38 -14.93
CA ILE A 391 -0.61 -4.43 -13.89
C ILE A 391 -0.94 -5.19 -12.61
N LEU A 392 -1.70 -6.29 -12.72
CA LEU A 392 -2.13 -7.09 -11.58
C LEU A 392 -0.95 -7.75 -10.87
N TRP A 393 -0.05 -8.38 -11.64
CA TRP A 393 1.08 -9.14 -11.10
C TRP A 393 2.26 -8.26 -10.66
N SER A 394 2.30 -6.98 -11.03
CA SER A 394 3.31 -6.03 -10.53
C SER A 394 3.11 -5.62 -9.04
N CYS A 395 1.98 -5.96 -8.42
CA CYS A 395 1.69 -5.55 -7.05
C CYS A 395 2.46 -6.39 -6.02
N THR A 396 3.17 -5.71 -5.12
CA THR A 396 3.89 -6.30 -3.96
C THR A 396 3.04 -6.35 -2.69
N THR A 397 1.77 -6.05 -2.73
CA THR A 397 0.86 -5.95 -1.56
C THR A 397 1.40 -5.12 -0.38
N CYS A 398 2.37 -4.26 -0.62
CA CYS A 398 3.07 -3.51 0.44
C CYS A 398 2.21 -2.47 1.18
N GLY A 399 0.99 -2.20 0.72
CA GLY A 399 0.05 -1.29 1.37
C GLY A 399 0.36 0.20 1.26
N ALA A 400 1.41 0.63 0.54
CA ALA A 400 1.75 2.05 0.41
C ALA A 400 0.62 2.89 -0.20
N CYS A 401 -0.14 2.34 -1.14
CA CYS A 401 -1.29 2.98 -1.76
C CYS A 401 -2.44 3.23 -0.76
N VAL A 402 -2.77 2.23 0.07
CA VAL A 402 -3.81 2.34 1.11
C VAL A 402 -3.38 3.31 2.20
N GLU A 403 -2.11 3.23 2.64
CA GLU A 403 -1.52 4.12 3.64
C GLU A 403 -1.62 5.60 3.23
N GLN A 404 -1.37 5.90 1.97
CA GLN A 404 -1.33 7.27 1.45
C GLN A 404 -2.68 7.78 0.94
N CYS A 405 -3.69 6.91 0.83
CA CYS A 405 -5.00 7.32 0.32
C CYS A 405 -5.73 8.24 1.32
N PRO A 406 -6.11 9.47 0.91
CA PRO A 406 -6.80 10.40 1.79
C PRO A 406 -8.28 10.07 2.02
N VAL A 407 -8.83 9.14 1.24
CA VAL A 407 -10.26 8.78 1.25
C VAL A 407 -10.49 7.27 1.47
N ASP A 408 -9.50 6.56 2.00
CA ASP A 408 -9.59 5.16 2.44
C ASP A 408 -9.99 4.13 1.37
N ILE A 409 -9.45 4.24 0.15
CA ILE A 409 -9.62 3.23 -0.89
C ILE A 409 -8.80 1.98 -0.57
N GLU A 410 -9.40 0.81 -0.68
CA GLU A 410 -8.85 -0.50 -0.29
C GLU A 410 -8.15 -1.21 -1.47
N HIS A 411 -7.17 -0.54 -2.10
CA HIS A 411 -6.50 -1.00 -3.32
C HIS A 411 -5.94 -2.43 -3.25
N VAL A 412 -5.37 -2.83 -2.11
CA VAL A 412 -4.73 -4.16 -1.96
C VAL A 412 -5.78 -5.26 -2.02
N ASP A 413 -6.94 -5.05 -1.38
CA ASP A 413 -8.03 -6.03 -1.39
C ASP A 413 -8.59 -6.21 -2.80
N HIS A 414 -8.76 -5.12 -3.55
CA HIS A 414 -9.23 -5.20 -4.94
C HIS A 414 -8.27 -5.99 -5.83
N ILE A 415 -6.95 -5.81 -5.65
CA ILE A 415 -5.94 -6.56 -6.40
C ILE A 415 -5.96 -8.05 -6.01
N VAL A 416 -6.08 -8.36 -4.72
CA VAL A 416 -6.13 -9.75 -4.26
C VAL A 416 -7.40 -10.45 -4.75
N ASP A 417 -8.55 -9.78 -4.76
CA ASP A 417 -9.79 -10.34 -5.29
C ASP A 417 -9.69 -10.68 -6.80
N MET A 418 -9.06 -9.81 -7.58
CA MET A 418 -8.79 -10.09 -9.00
C MET A 418 -7.82 -11.27 -9.17
N ARG A 419 -6.76 -11.35 -8.34
CA ARG A 419 -5.82 -12.49 -8.36
C ARG A 419 -6.50 -13.81 -7.97
N ARG A 420 -7.43 -13.79 -7.01
CA ARG A 420 -8.23 -14.96 -6.62
C ARG A 420 -8.96 -15.54 -7.83
N TYR A 421 -9.65 -14.68 -8.58
CA TYR A 421 -10.36 -15.10 -9.79
C TYR A 421 -9.40 -15.67 -10.85
N GLN A 422 -8.30 -14.98 -11.13
CA GLN A 422 -7.30 -15.43 -12.10
C GLN A 422 -6.67 -16.78 -11.74
N VAL A 423 -6.38 -17.02 -10.45
CA VAL A 423 -5.74 -18.26 -10.00
C VAL A 423 -6.74 -19.40 -9.89
N MET A 424 -7.93 -19.15 -9.36
CA MET A 424 -8.87 -20.22 -8.98
C MET A 424 -9.85 -20.57 -10.08
N ILE A 425 -10.20 -19.64 -10.97
CA ILE A 425 -11.17 -19.84 -12.06
C ILE A 425 -10.47 -19.92 -13.41
N GLU A 426 -9.72 -18.87 -13.79
CA GLU A 426 -9.08 -18.80 -15.11
C GLU A 426 -7.83 -19.67 -15.21
N SER A 427 -7.20 -20.03 -14.07
CA SER A 427 -5.90 -20.71 -14.02
C SER A 427 -4.81 -19.92 -14.76
N GLU A 428 -4.96 -18.58 -14.88
CA GLU A 428 -4.04 -17.69 -15.57
C GLU A 428 -3.19 -16.88 -14.56
N PHE A 429 -1.98 -17.32 -14.35
CA PHE A 429 -1.01 -16.70 -13.44
C PHE A 429 0.42 -16.93 -13.91
N PRO A 430 1.42 -16.16 -13.43
CA PRO A 430 2.82 -16.39 -13.76
C PRO A 430 3.27 -17.82 -13.52
N THR A 431 3.90 -18.44 -14.51
CA THR A 431 4.25 -19.88 -14.50
C THR A 431 5.16 -20.27 -13.34
N GLU A 432 5.96 -19.34 -12.83
CA GLU A 432 6.83 -19.52 -11.67
C GLU A 432 6.05 -19.88 -10.40
N LEU A 433 4.78 -19.44 -10.28
CA LEU A 433 3.91 -19.77 -9.15
C LEU A 433 3.45 -21.22 -9.11
N ASN A 434 3.52 -21.97 -10.24
CA ASN A 434 3.21 -23.40 -10.23
C ASN A 434 4.09 -24.19 -9.25
N SER A 435 5.40 -23.89 -9.24
CA SER A 435 6.33 -24.51 -8.30
C SER A 435 6.03 -24.12 -6.85
N LEU A 436 5.69 -22.86 -6.62
CA LEU A 436 5.30 -22.37 -5.30
C LEU A 436 4.06 -23.12 -4.77
N PHE A 437 2.99 -23.20 -5.54
CA PHE A 437 1.73 -23.84 -5.15
C PHE A 437 1.94 -25.33 -4.89
N LYS A 438 2.60 -26.03 -5.81
CA LYS A 438 2.95 -27.45 -5.65
C LYS A 438 3.78 -27.71 -4.39
N ASN A 439 4.74 -26.87 -4.07
CA ASN A 439 5.58 -27.01 -2.88
C ASN A 439 4.75 -26.78 -1.59
N LEU A 440 3.89 -25.77 -1.58
CA LEU A 440 3.00 -25.49 -0.45
C LEU A 440 2.01 -26.63 -0.18
N GLU A 441 1.40 -27.18 -1.21
CA GLU A 441 0.45 -28.30 -1.11
C GLU A 441 1.15 -29.59 -0.62
N ASN A 442 2.30 -29.94 -1.21
CA ASN A 442 2.90 -31.25 -0.97
C ASN A 442 3.90 -31.27 0.19
N LYS A 443 4.48 -30.13 0.55
CA LYS A 443 5.57 -30.04 1.55
C LYS A 443 5.28 -29.04 2.68
N GLY A 444 4.18 -28.32 2.61
CA GLY A 444 3.85 -27.30 3.60
C GLY A 444 4.86 -26.15 3.69
N ASN A 445 5.68 -25.96 2.65
CA ASN A 445 6.63 -24.83 2.61
C ASN A 445 7.00 -24.43 1.16
N PRO A 446 7.29 -23.14 0.90
CA PRO A 446 7.57 -22.63 -0.44
C PRO A 446 8.82 -23.20 -1.11
N TRP A 447 9.81 -23.65 -0.33
CA TRP A 447 11.07 -24.22 -0.85
C TRP A 447 10.97 -25.68 -1.29
N GLY A 448 9.86 -26.38 -0.93
CA GLY A 448 9.70 -27.81 -1.21
C GLY A 448 10.62 -28.70 -0.39
N GLN A 449 11.20 -28.19 0.70
CA GLN A 449 12.10 -28.90 1.59
C GLN A 449 11.36 -29.91 2.49
N ASN A 450 12.10 -30.90 3.01
CA ASN A 450 11.51 -31.88 3.91
C ASN A 450 11.13 -31.23 5.26
N PRO A 451 9.90 -31.38 5.76
CA PRO A 451 9.50 -30.86 7.07
C PRO A 451 10.39 -31.32 8.24
N LYS A 452 11.04 -32.51 8.15
CA LYS A 452 11.96 -33.01 9.18
C LYS A 452 13.21 -32.12 9.33
N ASP A 453 13.57 -31.38 8.30
CA ASP A 453 14.77 -30.51 8.31
C ASP A 453 14.51 -29.16 8.98
N ARG A 454 13.30 -28.93 9.51
CA ARG A 454 12.95 -27.63 10.16
C ARG A 454 13.77 -27.33 11.41
N LEU A 455 14.38 -28.31 12.05
CA LEU A 455 15.22 -28.14 13.23
C LEU A 455 16.73 -28.04 12.91
N GLU A 456 17.12 -28.06 11.64
CA GLU A 456 18.54 -27.94 11.24
C GLU A 456 19.23 -26.67 11.77
N TRP A 457 18.48 -25.60 11.97
CA TRP A 457 18.98 -24.34 12.53
C TRP A 457 19.42 -24.43 13.98
N THR A 458 19.00 -25.46 14.75
CA THR A 458 19.42 -25.67 16.16
C THR A 458 20.85 -26.18 16.26
N LYS A 459 21.39 -26.75 15.18
CA LYS A 459 22.78 -27.22 15.15
C LYS A 459 23.74 -26.05 15.37
N GLY A 460 24.62 -26.21 16.35
CA GLY A 460 25.62 -25.21 16.71
C GLY A 460 25.16 -24.17 17.76
N LEU A 461 24.00 -24.39 18.39
CA LEU A 461 23.63 -23.71 19.62
C LEU A 461 24.26 -24.47 20.83
N ASP A 462 24.66 -23.69 21.85
CA ASP A 462 25.26 -24.22 23.09
C ASP A 462 24.19 -24.66 24.11
N PHE A 463 22.93 -24.65 23.76
CA PHE A 463 21.78 -25.03 24.57
C PHE A 463 20.77 -25.83 23.76
N GLU A 464 19.99 -26.66 24.44
CA GLU A 464 18.88 -27.40 23.82
C GLU A 464 17.63 -26.52 23.67
N VAL A 465 17.00 -26.60 22.49
CA VAL A 465 15.73 -25.90 22.19
C VAL A 465 14.59 -26.89 22.42
N PRO A 466 13.67 -26.60 23.38
CA PRO A 466 12.52 -27.46 23.63
C PRO A 466 11.60 -27.55 22.40
N VAL A 467 11.22 -28.76 22.02
CA VAL A 467 10.25 -29.03 20.96
C VAL A 467 8.96 -29.51 21.59
N VAL A 468 7.83 -28.91 21.18
CA VAL A 468 6.52 -29.26 21.73
C VAL A 468 6.08 -30.62 21.20
N GLU A 469 5.75 -31.54 22.13
CA GLU A 469 5.08 -32.81 21.89
C GLU A 469 3.71 -32.80 22.55
N GLY A 470 2.66 -32.45 21.79
CA GLY A 470 1.29 -32.33 22.31
C GLY A 470 0.98 -30.91 22.87
N GLU A 471 0.63 -30.82 24.14
CA GLU A 471 0.33 -29.55 24.81
C GLU A 471 1.61 -28.82 25.24
N LEU A 472 1.55 -27.50 25.29
CA LEU A 472 2.65 -26.64 25.71
C LEU A 472 2.79 -26.66 27.23
N ASP A 473 3.99 -26.91 27.75
CA ASP A 473 4.29 -26.93 29.19
C ASP A 473 3.85 -25.62 29.85
N ALA A 474 3.30 -25.75 31.08
CA ALA A 474 2.75 -24.60 31.83
C ALA A 474 3.78 -23.46 32.05
N GLU A 475 5.07 -23.80 32.15
CA GLU A 475 6.15 -22.84 32.38
C GLU A 475 6.60 -22.12 31.09
N THR A 476 6.23 -22.62 29.91
CA THR A 476 6.59 -22.00 28.63
C THR A 476 5.81 -20.73 28.41
N GLU A 477 6.53 -19.60 28.27
CA GLU A 477 5.94 -18.27 28.09
C GLU A 477 5.54 -17.99 26.64
N TYR A 478 6.37 -18.45 25.70
CA TYR A 478 6.22 -18.18 24.26
C TYR A 478 6.40 -19.43 23.40
N LEU A 479 5.54 -19.59 22.42
CA LEU A 479 5.81 -20.45 21.28
C LEU A 479 6.63 -19.64 20.25
N PHE A 480 7.85 -20.10 19.94
CA PHE A 480 8.67 -19.45 18.92
C PHE A 480 8.37 -20.04 17.55
N TRP A 481 7.59 -19.29 16.75
CA TRP A 481 7.27 -19.62 15.37
C TRP A 481 8.46 -19.29 14.48
N ILE A 482 9.15 -20.29 13.98
CA ILE A 482 10.39 -20.15 13.19
C ILE A 482 10.10 -19.60 11.79
N GLY A 483 9.00 -20.01 11.19
CA GLY A 483 8.66 -19.70 9.80
C GLY A 483 9.54 -20.45 8.79
N CYS A 484 9.03 -20.59 7.57
CA CYS A 484 9.73 -21.38 6.53
C CYS A 484 11.09 -20.78 6.15
N ALA A 485 11.20 -19.45 6.07
CA ALA A 485 12.46 -18.79 5.76
C ALA A 485 13.53 -19.07 6.83
N GLY A 486 13.15 -18.97 8.11
CA GLY A 486 14.05 -19.26 9.23
C GLY A 486 14.52 -20.71 9.29
N ALA A 487 13.65 -21.64 8.89
CA ALA A 487 13.97 -23.06 8.89
C ALA A 487 14.87 -23.49 7.73
N PHE A 488 14.65 -22.96 6.52
CA PHE A 488 15.23 -23.52 5.29
C PHE A 488 16.22 -22.61 4.55
N ASP A 489 16.24 -21.29 4.81
CA ASP A 489 17.20 -20.37 4.20
C ASP A 489 18.43 -20.20 5.12
N ASP A 490 19.62 -20.59 4.66
CA ASP A 490 20.85 -20.55 5.47
C ASP A 490 21.22 -19.16 5.95
N GLY A 491 20.90 -18.14 5.17
CA GLY A 491 21.07 -16.75 5.59
C GLY A 491 20.19 -16.42 6.78
N GLN A 492 18.94 -16.89 6.79
CA GLN A 492 17.95 -16.59 7.85
C GLN A 492 18.13 -17.46 9.10
N LYS A 493 18.69 -18.67 8.98
CA LYS A 493 19.05 -19.52 10.15
C LYS A 493 19.86 -18.73 11.18
N LYS A 494 20.79 -17.87 10.73
CA LYS A 494 21.58 -17.01 11.63
C LYS A 494 20.73 -16.00 12.41
N THR A 495 19.64 -15.49 11.84
CA THR A 495 18.68 -14.61 12.52
C THR A 495 17.90 -15.37 13.59
N ILE A 496 17.47 -16.60 13.26
CA ILE A 496 16.76 -17.47 14.21
C ILE A 496 17.67 -17.85 15.38
N GLN A 497 18.89 -18.29 15.09
CA GLN A 497 19.89 -18.62 16.11
C GLN A 497 20.16 -17.42 17.03
N ALA A 498 20.37 -16.23 16.45
CA ALA A 498 20.58 -15.01 17.24
C ALA A 498 19.38 -14.68 18.14
N THR A 499 18.17 -14.85 17.63
CA THR A 499 16.95 -14.60 18.40
C THR A 499 16.80 -15.63 19.51
N ALA A 500 16.99 -16.93 19.23
CA ALA A 500 16.89 -17.99 20.22
C ALA A 500 17.92 -17.81 21.34
N GLU A 501 19.18 -17.48 21.01
CA GLU A 501 20.22 -17.20 21.98
C GLU A 501 19.89 -15.98 22.86
N LEU A 502 19.37 -14.91 22.28
CA LEU A 502 18.91 -13.75 23.06
C LEU A 502 17.78 -14.11 24.03
N LEU A 503 16.80 -14.91 23.59
CA LEU A 503 15.71 -15.36 24.46
C LEU A 503 16.25 -16.24 25.60
N HIS A 504 17.15 -17.18 25.30
CA HIS A 504 17.81 -18.03 26.29
C HIS A 504 18.60 -17.22 27.32
N ARG A 505 19.42 -16.26 26.87
CA ARG A 505 20.20 -15.37 27.76
C ARG A 505 19.34 -14.49 28.64
N ALA A 506 18.14 -14.11 28.15
CA ALA A 506 17.17 -13.33 28.91
C ALA A 506 16.36 -14.17 29.91
N GLY A 507 16.56 -15.49 29.94
CA GLY A 507 15.79 -16.41 30.77
C GLY A 507 14.31 -16.50 30.39
N VAL A 508 14.00 -16.36 29.10
CA VAL A 508 12.66 -16.54 28.55
C VAL A 508 12.42 -18.00 28.26
N ASN A 509 11.39 -18.59 28.84
CA ASN A 509 11.00 -19.97 28.55
C ASN A 509 10.22 -20.02 27.23
N PHE A 510 10.80 -20.61 26.20
CA PHE A 510 10.19 -20.77 24.89
C PHE A 510 10.33 -22.19 24.37
N ALA A 511 9.45 -22.58 23.47
CA ALA A 511 9.51 -23.85 22.75
C ALA A 511 9.17 -23.65 21.28
N VAL A 512 9.49 -24.65 20.43
CA VAL A 512 9.22 -24.64 18.98
C VAL A 512 8.39 -25.85 18.57
N LEU A 513 7.68 -25.77 17.42
CA LEU A 513 6.86 -26.87 16.91
C LEU A 513 7.67 -27.92 16.11
N GLY A 514 8.87 -27.58 15.66
CA GLY A 514 9.65 -28.47 14.80
C GLY A 514 8.89 -28.85 13.53
N SER A 515 8.79 -30.16 13.27
CA SER A 515 8.08 -30.68 12.08
C SER A 515 6.56 -30.47 12.11
N GLY A 516 5.98 -30.08 13.25
CA GLY A 516 4.56 -29.71 13.38
C GLY A 516 4.23 -28.35 12.81
N GLU A 517 5.23 -27.50 12.51
CA GLU A 517 5.03 -26.20 11.90
C GLU A 517 4.96 -26.32 10.37
N THR A 518 3.95 -25.71 9.73
CA THR A 518 3.89 -25.54 8.27
C THR A 518 3.93 -24.07 7.88
N CYS A 519 3.93 -23.78 6.58
CA CYS A 519 3.82 -22.39 6.11
C CYS A 519 2.50 -21.78 6.59
N THR A 520 2.52 -20.50 7.00
CA THR A 520 1.28 -19.78 7.36
C THR A 520 0.31 -19.58 6.21
N GLY A 521 0.70 -19.89 4.96
CA GLY A 521 -0.11 -19.69 3.78
C GLY A 521 -0.04 -18.26 3.19
N ASP A 522 0.74 -17.33 3.79
CA ASP A 522 0.87 -15.95 3.28
C ASP A 522 1.18 -15.87 1.77
N PRO A 523 2.15 -16.61 1.20
CA PRO A 523 2.43 -16.54 -0.23
C PRO A 523 1.25 -16.96 -1.10
N ALA A 524 0.51 -18.00 -0.71
CA ALA A 524 -0.67 -18.47 -1.42
C ALA A 524 -1.77 -17.41 -1.41
N ARG A 525 -2.10 -16.86 -0.24
CA ARG A 525 -3.15 -15.84 -0.10
C ARG A 525 -2.84 -14.57 -0.89
N ARG A 526 -1.60 -14.09 -0.86
CA ARG A 526 -1.17 -12.87 -1.56
C ARG A 526 -1.11 -13.05 -3.08
N SER A 527 -0.92 -14.28 -3.56
CA SER A 527 -1.00 -14.60 -4.99
C SER A 527 -2.41 -14.98 -5.46
N GLY A 528 -3.38 -15.12 -4.56
CA GLY A 528 -4.77 -15.41 -4.90
C GLY A 528 -5.17 -16.89 -4.79
N ASN A 529 -4.26 -17.79 -4.41
CA ASN A 529 -4.60 -19.19 -4.16
C ASN A 529 -5.20 -19.33 -2.74
N GLU A 530 -6.47 -18.98 -2.62
CA GLU A 530 -7.16 -18.99 -1.33
C GLU A 530 -7.39 -20.40 -0.82
N PHE A 531 -7.57 -21.39 -1.72
CA PHE A 531 -7.73 -22.80 -1.34
C PHE A 531 -6.50 -23.32 -0.59
N VAL A 532 -5.30 -23.15 -1.17
CA VAL A 532 -4.04 -23.56 -0.52
C VAL A 532 -3.79 -22.78 0.78
N PHE A 533 -4.18 -21.50 0.80
CA PHE A 533 -4.11 -20.72 2.04
C PHE A 533 -4.98 -21.33 3.15
N GLN A 534 -6.26 -21.60 2.87
CA GLN A 534 -7.19 -22.12 3.88
C GLN A 534 -6.76 -23.50 4.36
N MET A 535 -6.35 -24.38 3.46
CA MET A 535 -5.83 -25.72 3.80
C MET A 535 -4.67 -25.61 4.82
N LEU A 536 -3.66 -24.80 4.54
CA LEU A 536 -2.52 -24.62 5.43
C LEU A 536 -2.90 -23.91 6.74
N ALA A 537 -3.76 -22.92 6.65
CA ALA A 537 -4.18 -22.14 7.81
C ALA A 537 -5.05 -22.98 8.78
N GLN A 538 -5.98 -23.78 8.27
CA GLN A 538 -6.79 -24.70 9.09
C GLN A 538 -5.91 -25.72 9.78
N GLN A 539 -4.97 -26.37 9.07
CA GLN A 539 -4.00 -27.29 9.68
C GLN A 539 -3.19 -26.65 10.81
N ASN A 540 -2.67 -25.43 10.57
CA ASN A 540 -1.91 -24.70 11.60
C ASN A 540 -2.79 -24.26 12.78
N VAL A 541 -4.04 -23.83 12.54
CA VAL A 541 -4.99 -23.43 13.60
C VAL A 541 -5.35 -24.66 14.47
N GLU A 542 -5.57 -25.82 13.88
CA GLU A 542 -5.83 -27.06 14.61
C GLU A 542 -4.62 -27.44 15.46
N THR A 543 -3.40 -27.44 14.89
CA THR A 543 -2.16 -27.70 15.62
C THR A 543 -1.97 -26.72 16.79
N LEU A 544 -2.11 -25.42 16.52
CA LEU A 544 -1.92 -24.40 17.55
C LEU A 544 -2.99 -24.44 18.65
N ASN A 545 -4.24 -24.73 18.31
CA ASN A 545 -5.30 -24.88 19.30
C ASN A 545 -5.07 -26.09 20.21
N THR A 546 -4.55 -27.19 19.66
CA THR A 546 -4.10 -28.36 20.46
C THR A 546 -2.92 -28.01 21.36
N VAL A 547 -1.90 -27.34 20.83
CA VAL A 547 -0.72 -26.92 21.58
C VAL A 547 -1.07 -25.98 22.73
N PHE A 548 -2.04 -25.09 22.53
CA PHE A 548 -2.52 -24.16 23.54
C PHE A 548 -3.78 -24.63 24.29
N GLU A 549 -4.09 -25.93 24.26
CA GLU A 549 -5.24 -26.47 24.99
C GLU A 549 -5.16 -26.11 26.49
N GLY A 550 -6.29 -25.77 27.10
CA GLY A 550 -6.36 -25.32 28.50
C GLY A 550 -5.86 -23.90 28.77
N ARG A 551 -5.25 -23.19 27.81
CA ARG A 551 -4.81 -21.79 27.99
C ARG A 551 -5.85 -20.79 27.56
N GLU A 552 -6.04 -19.75 28.35
CA GLU A 552 -6.88 -18.60 27.97
C GLU A 552 -6.29 -17.87 26.75
N THR A 553 -7.13 -17.30 25.89
CA THR A 553 -6.72 -16.63 24.66
C THR A 553 -5.61 -15.56 24.88
N GLY A 554 -5.69 -14.79 25.95
CA GLY A 554 -4.69 -13.77 26.28
C GLY A 554 -3.32 -14.31 26.72
N THR A 555 -3.21 -15.62 26.96
CA THR A 555 -1.95 -16.30 27.36
C THR A 555 -1.36 -17.15 26.23
N ARG A 556 -2.03 -17.25 25.08
CA ARG A 556 -1.56 -17.96 23.88
C ARG A 556 -0.58 -17.07 23.09
N LYS A 557 0.69 -17.06 23.54
CA LYS A 557 1.68 -16.12 23.04
C LYS A 557 2.60 -16.76 22.03
N ILE A 558 2.73 -16.12 20.87
CA ILE A 558 3.63 -16.53 19.78
C ILE A 558 4.62 -15.39 19.49
N VAL A 559 5.91 -15.72 19.32
CA VAL A 559 6.91 -14.78 18.82
C VAL A 559 7.44 -15.27 17.47
N THR A 560 7.64 -14.38 16.52
CA THR A 560 8.19 -14.72 15.20
C THR A 560 9.13 -13.63 14.68
N THR A 561 10.08 -14.02 13.84
CA THR A 561 11.00 -13.09 13.16
C THR A 561 10.46 -12.57 11.83
N CYS A 562 9.38 -13.17 11.33
CA CYS A 562 8.81 -12.82 10.03
C CYS A 562 7.55 -11.96 10.17
N PRO A 563 7.56 -10.70 9.67
CA PRO A 563 6.36 -9.85 9.69
C PRO A 563 5.18 -10.39 8.90
N HIS A 564 5.42 -11.24 7.89
CA HIS A 564 4.36 -11.91 7.14
C HIS A 564 3.67 -12.97 8.03
N CYS A 565 4.46 -13.79 8.75
CA CYS A 565 3.90 -14.72 9.75
C CYS A 565 3.18 -13.97 10.88
N LEU A 566 3.76 -12.89 11.42
CA LEU A 566 3.10 -12.00 12.39
C LEU A 566 1.70 -11.58 11.92
N ASN A 567 1.61 -11.10 10.67
CA ASN A 567 0.36 -10.62 10.10
C ASN A 567 -0.66 -11.76 9.92
N THR A 568 -0.23 -12.89 9.37
CA THR A 568 -1.13 -14.02 9.08
C THR A 568 -1.62 -14.67 10.36
N LEU A 569 -0.72 -15.03 11.28
CA LEU A 569 -1.08 -15.63 12.58
C LEU A 569 -1.95 -14.71 13.44
N GLY A 570 -1.59 -13.43 13.53
CA GLY A 570 -2.24 -12.50 14.44
C GLY A 570 -3.51 -11.84 13.89
N ARG A 571 -3.65 -11.74 12.55
CA ARG A 571 -4.74 -10.96 11.94
C ARG A 571 -5.61 -11.74 10.96
N GLU A 572 -5.10 -12.81 10.35
CA GLU A 572 -5.84 -13.58 9.36
C GLU A 572 -6.38 -14.89 9.92
N TYR A 573 -5.63 -15.57 10.79
CA TYR A 573 -6.11 -16.77 11.48
C TYR A 573 -7.35 -16.57 12.36
N PRO A 574 -7.61 -15.37 12.95
CA PRO A 574 -8.90 -15.11 13.59
C PRO A 574 -10.12 -15.28 12.68
N GLN A 575 -9.95 -15.26 11.35
CA GLN A 575 -11.01 -15.56 10.37
C GLN A 575 -11.35 -17.07 10.32
N LEU A 576 -10.51 -17.92 10.93
CA LEU A 576 -10.60 -19.39 11.00
C LEU A 576 -10.53 -19.86 12.46
N ASP A 577 -11.01 -19.06 13.41
CA ASP A 577 -11.06 -19.32 14.86
C ASP A 577 -9.67 -19.51 15.54
N GLY A 578 -8.59 -19.08 14.90
CA GLY A 578 -7.24 -19.06 15.47
C GLY A 578 -6.94 -17.74 16.16
N HIS A 579 -7.03 -17.69 17.50
CA HIS A 579 -6.86 -16.46 18.30
C HIS A 579 -5.60 -16.54 19.16
N TYR A 580 -4.55 -15.79 18.79
CA TYR A 580 -3.23 -15.78 19.44
C TYR A 580 -2.72 -14.34 19.64
N GLU A 581 -1.97 -14.11 20.73
CA GLU A 581 -1.16 -12.90 20.89
C GLU A 581 0.17 -13.11 20.17
N VAL A 582 0.33 -12.49 19.00
CA VAL A 582 1.54 -12.65 18.18
C VAL A 582 2.41 -11.41 18.27
N LEU A 583 3.68 -11.58 18.61
CA LEU A 583 4.69 -10.53 18.71
C LEU A 583 5.77 -10.73 17.66
N HIS A 584 6.25 -9.64 17.10
CA HIS A 584 7.49 -9.65 16.34
C HIS A 584 8.69 -9.74 17.29
N HIS A 585 9.75 -10.45 16.89
CA HIS A 585 10.94 -10.60 17.73
C HIS A 585 11.50 -9.25 18.21
N THR A 586 11.48 -8.20 17.37
CA THR A 586 11.96 -6.87 17.76
C THR A 586 11.13 -6.24 18.89
N GLN A 587 9.83 -6.53 18.97
CA GLN A 587 8.97 -6.05 20.08
C GLN A 587 9.36 -6.75 21.39
N LEU A 588 9.50 -8.08 21.36
CA LEU A 588 9.89 -8.85 22.54
C LEU A 588 11.30 -8.48 22.99
N LEU A 589 12.28 -8.45 22.07
CA LEU A 589 13.66 -8.08 22.39
C LEU A 589 13.76 -6.66 22.97
N ASN A 590 13.02 -5.70 22.42
CA ASN A 590 12.96 -4.34 22.97
C ASN A 590 12.39 -4.31 24.40
N LYS A 591 11.37 -5.12 24.67
CA LYS A 591 10.84 -5.30 26.03
C LYS A 591 11.91 -5.83 26.97
N LEU A 592 12.65 -6.89 26.58
CA LEU A 592 13.69 -7.50 27.39
C LEU A 592 14.89 -6.56 27.65
N VAL A 593 15.26 -5.72 26.69
CA VAL A 593 16.27 -4.64 26.87
C VAL A 593 15.76 -3.60 27.87
N ARG A 594 14.52 -3.15 27.75
CA ARG A 594 13.92 -2.19 28.70
C ARG A 594 13.79 -2.77 30.12
N GLU A 595 13.53 -4.05 30.27
CA GLU A 595 13.47 -4.78 31.55
C GLU A 595 14.86 -5.12 32.09
N LYS A 596 15.95 -4.76 31.37
CA LYS A 596 17.35 -5.08 31.71
C LYS A 596 17.64 -6.57 31.80
N LYS A 597 16.84 -7.43 31.18
CA LYS A 597 17.12 -8.85 31.00
C LYS A 597 18.17 -9.07 29.92
N LEU A 598 18.26 -8.16 28.97
CA LEU A 598 19.34 -8.03 27.98
C LEU A 598 20.03 -6.68 28.17
N VAL A 599 21.36 -6.70 28.29
CA VAL A 599 22.17 -5.50 28.48
C VAL A 599 23.16 -5.38 27.33
N PRO A 600 22.82 -4.68 26.25
CA PRO A 600 23.75 -4.46 25.16
C PRO A 600 24.88 -3.53 25.63
N VAL A 601 26.13 -3.87 25.28
CA VAL A 601 27.33 -3.11 25.55
C VAL A 601 27.79 -2.40 24.30
N SER A 602 28.09 -1.12 24.43
CA SER A 602 28.61 -0.29 23.34
C SER A 602 29.98 -0.80 22.85
N ALA A 603 30.26 -0.61 21.57
CA ALA A 603 31.57 -0.92 21.02
C ALA A 603 32.68 -0.10 21.72
N PRO A 604 33.88 -0.66 21.96
CA PRO A 604 35.02 0.07 22.53
C PRO A 604 35.40 1.29 21.69
N ALA A 605 35.91 2.34 22.33
CA ALA A 605 36.40 3.50 21.64
C ALA A 605 37.55 3.10 20.69
N GLY A 606 37.39 3.34 19.39
CA GLY A 606 38.35 2.98 18.35
C GLY A 606 37.94 1.78 17.48
N GLU A 607 36.88 1.02 17.84
CA GLU A 607 36.24 0.10 16.94
C GLU A 607 35.27 0.92 16.05
N GLU A 608 35.62 1.11 14.77
CA GLU A 608 34.80 1.81 13.80
C GLU A 608 33.56 0.94 13.47
N THR A 609 32.48 1.15 14.21
CA THR A 609 31.16 0.70 13.76
C THR A 609 30.70 1.74 12.73
N GLY A 610 30.72 1.37 11.45
CA GLY A 610 30.26 2.23 10.36
C GLY A 610 28.83 2.73 10.54
N PRO A 611 28.36 3.65 9.70
CA PRO A 611 27.00 4.19 9.75
C PRO A 611 25.97 3.07 9.58
N VAL A 612 24.80 3.25 10.20
CA VAL A 612 23.69 2.31 10.14
C VAL A 612 22.49 3.00 9.53
N THR A 613 21.82 2.35 8.57
CA THR A 613 20.48 2.73 8.11
C THR A 613 19.51 1.57 8.26
N TYR A 614 18.20 1.85 8.30
CA TYR A 614 17.18 0.84 8.53
C TYR A 614 16.18 0.75 7.38
N HIS A 615 15.95 -0.46 6.88
CA HIS A 615 14.87 -0.74 5.95
C HIS A 615 13.61 -1.14 6.71
N ASP A 616 12.57 -0.28 6.70
CA ASP A 616 11.28 -0.59 7.31
C ASP A 616 10.54 -1.68 6.52
N PRO A 617 10.33 -2.89 7.08
CA PRO A 617 9.51 -3.91 6.43
C PRO A 617 8.05 -3.47 6.36
N CYS A 618 7.45 -3.57 5.17
CA CYS A 618 6.08 -3.08 4.96
C CYS A 618 5.04 -3.79 5.83
N TYR A 619 5.19 -5.10 6.05
CA TYR A 619 4.27 -5.87 6.89
C TYR A 619 4.50 -5.65 8.39
N LEU A 620 5.69 -5.22 8.81
CA LEU A 620 5.93 -4.80 10.19
C LEU A 620 5.38 -3.39 10.46
N GLY A 621 5.79 -2.41 9.63
CA GLY A 621 5.41 -1.01 9.79
C GLY A 621 3.97 -0.73 9.31
N ARG A 622 3.72 -0.67 7.99
CA ARG A 622 2.42 -0.23 7.47
C ARG A 622 1.26 -1.12 7.86
N HIS A 623 1.42 -2.45 7.81
CA HIS A 623 0.36 -3.40 8.13
C HIS A 623 0.15 -3.61 9.63
N ASN A 624 1.21 -3.56 10.46
CA ASN A 624 1.15 -3.84 11.89
C ASN A 624 1.54 -2.68 12.82
N GLU A 625 1.92 -1.52 12.25
CA GLU A 625 2.20 -0.26 12.98
C GLU A 625 3.40 -0.33 13.95
N VAL A 626 4.32 -1.29 13.75
CA VAL A 626 5.55 -1.46 14.53
C VAL A 626 6.68 -0.71 13.83
N TYR A 627 7.08 0.44 14.38
CA TYR A 627 8.11 1.33 13.83
C TYR A 627 9.23 1.63 14.82
N GLU A 628 8.89 1.82 16.10
CA GLU A 628 9.80 2.35 17.12
C GLU A 628 10.70 1.27 17.71
N GLU A 629 10.21 0.04 17.88
CA GLU A 629 10.94 -1.03 18.56
C GLU A 629 12.21 -1.43 17.81
N PRO A 630 12.22 -1.61 16.48
CA PRO A 630 13.46 -1.87 15.74
C PRO A 630 14.46 -0.73 15.88
N ARG A 631 13.99 0.52 15.84
CA ARG A 631 14.84 1.71 15.98
C ARG A 631 15.46 1.81 17.38
N ALA A 632 14.67 1.54 18.41
CA ALA A 632 15.14 1.51 19.78
C ALA A 632 16.24 0.46 20.00
N LEU A 633 16.08 -0.74 19.39
CA LEU A 633 17.09 -1.78 19.45
C LEU A 633 18.38 -1.37 18.71
N ILE A 634 18.28 -0.85 17.48
CA ILE A 634 19.45 -0.37 16.72
C ILE A 634 20.20 0.69 17.53
N ASN A 635 19.50 1.65 18.12
CA ASN A 635 20.12 2.68 18.95
C ASN A 635 20.79 2.11 20.22
N ALA A 636 20.21 1.03 20.79
CA ALA A 636 20.78 0.36 21.97
C ALA A 636 22.06 -0.43 21.65
N THR A 637 22.29 -0.83 20.39
CA THR A 637 23.48 -1.57 19.96
C THR A 637 24.68 -0.68 19.66
N GLY A 638 24.46 0.63 19.52
CA GLY A 638 25.45 1.60 19.09
C GLY A 638 26.57 1.83 20.11
N ALA A 639 27.75 2.24 19.62
CA ALA A 639 28.81 2.77 20.48
C ALA A 639 28.37 4.10 21.10
N ALA A 640 28.70 4.32 22.37
CA ALA A 640 28.46 5.59 23.03
C ALA A 640 29.07 6.74 22.19
N GLY A 641 28.27 7.45 21.44
CA GLY A 641 28.66 8.65 20.68
C GLY A 641 28.94 8.47 19.18
N THR A 642 28.83 7.28 18.58
CA THR A 642 29.22 7.09 17.17
C THR A 642 28.23 6.39 16.26
N THR A 643 27.24 5.68 16.77
CA THR A 643 26.25 5.00 15.91
C THR A 643 24.92 5.74 15.97
N THR A 644 24.77 6.72 15.10
CA THR A 644 23.46 7.34 14.88
C THR A 644 22.78 6.62 13.74
N LEU A 645 21.60 6.06 13.98
CA LEU A 645 20.74 5.57 12.91
C LEU A 645 20.47 6.74 11.95
N THR A 646 20.86 6.58 10.69
CA THR A 646 20.55 7.55 9.63
C THR A 646 19.37 7.05 8.82
N GLU A 647 18.29 7.80 8.86
CA GLU A 647 17.06 7.42 8.13
C GLU A 647 17.23 7.66 6.62
N MET A 648 16.78 6.70 5.83
CA MET A 648 16.64 6.88 4.39
C MET A 648 15.58 7.94 4.06
N PRO A 649 15.64 8.65 2.93
CA PRO A 649 14.62 9.62 2.52
C PRO A 649 13.20 9.06 2.56
N ARG A 650 13.02 7.80 2.15
CA ARG A 650 11.76 7.07 2.25
C ARG A 650 11.79 6.07 3.40
N HIS A 651 11.36 6.48 4.59
CA HIS A 651 11.32 5.67 5.81
C HIS A 651 9.95 5.69 6.48
N GLY A 652 9.76 4.86 7.51
CA GLY A 652 8.52 4.76 8.27
C GLY A 652 7.32 4.40 7.38
N ASP A 653 6.22 5.14 7.51
CA ASP A 653 4.99 4.91 6.75
C ASP A 653 5.15 5.16 5.23
N ARG A 654 6.20 5.90 4.83
CA ARG A 654 6.54 6.17 3.43
C ARG A 654 7.67 5.29 2.89
N SER A 655 8.12 4.30 3.64
CA SER A 655 9.23 3.45 3.22
C SER A 655 8.97 2.80 1.86
N MET A 656 10.00 2.69 1.03
CA MET A 656 9.93 1.92 -0.20
C MET A 656 9.97 0.42 0.11
N CYS A 657 9.23 -0.38 -0.65
CA CYS A 657 9.21 -1.84 -0.54
C CYS A 657 10.55 -2.46 -0.96
N CYS A 658 10.89 -3.62 -0.38
CA CYS A 658 12.01 -4.45 -0.86
C CYS A 658 11.72 -5.24 -2.15
N GLY A 659 10.45 -5.35 -2.54
CA GLY A 659 10.04 -6.08 -3.74
C GLY A 659 9.52 -7.50 -3.51
N ALA A 660 9.69 -8.10 -2.33
CA ALA A 660 9.35 -9.51 -2.07
C ALA A 660 7.86 -9.81 -1.95
N GLY A 661 7.07 -8.86 -1.39
CA GLY A 661 5.66 -9.09 -1.05
C GLY A 661 4.77 -9.42 -2.25
N GLY A 662 3.52 -9.85 -2.00
CA GLY A 662 2.60 -10.23 -3.05
C GLY A 662 3.03 -11.44 -3.86
N ALA A 663 3.76 -12.35 -3.24
CA ALA A 663 4.44 -13.50 -3.86
C ALA A 663 5.49 -13.13 -4.94
N ARG A 664 5.86 -11.84 -5.08
CA ARG A 664 6.83 -11.37 -6.09
C ARG A 664 8.24 -11.97 -5.90
N MET A 665 8.61 -12.36 -4.69
CA MET A 665 9.87 -13.07 -4.43
C MET A 665 10.01 -14.37 -5.25
N TRP A 666 8.88 -14.96 -5.62
CA TRP A 666 8.81 -16.23 -6.35
C TRP A 666 8.61 -16.05 -7.87
N MET A 667 8.59 -14.78 -8.34
CA MET A 667 8.41 -14.41 -9.75
C MET A 667 9.62 -13.62 -10.24
N GLU A 668 9.89 -13.67 -11.53
CA GLU A 668 10.89 -12.81 -12.15
C GLU A 668 10.37 -11.39 -12.39
N GLU A 669 11.24 -10.40 -12.22
CA GLU A 669 10.97 -9.02 -12.59
C GLU A 669 11.56 -8.70 -13.96
N ARG A 670 10.73 -8.80 -15.02
CA ARG A 670 11.15 -8.61 -16.41
C ARG A 670 10.93 -7.19 -16.93
N ILE A 671 10.06 -6.41 -16.27
CA ILE A 671 9.67 -5.07 -16.70
C ILE A 671 10.29 -4.01 -15.79
N GLY A 672 10.93 -3.02 -16.41
CA GLY A 672 11.56 -1.90 -15.72
C GLY A 672 12.71 -2.31 -14.81
N LYS A 673 13.08 -1.44 -13.87
CA LYS A 673 14.13 -1.70 -12.90
C LYS A 673 13.60 -2.57 -11.75
N ARG A 674 14.42 -3.49 -11.23
CA ARG A 674 14.05 -4.28 -10.05
C ARG A 674 13.85 -3.39 -8.82
N ILE A 675 12.81 -3.67 -8.04
CA ILE A 675 12.41 -2.85 -6.89
C ILE A 675 13.51 -2.84 -5.82
N ASN A 676 14.10 -4.02 -5.55
CA ASN A 676 15.17 -4.15 -4.57
C ASN A 676 16.43 -3.35 -4.93
N PHE A 677 16.79 -3.25 -6.21
CA PHE A 677 17.93 -2.43 -6.66
C PHE A 677 17.71 -0.96 -6.35
N THR A 678 16.53 -0.42 -6.68
CA THR A 678 16.21 0.98 -6.38
C THR A 678 16.23 1.25 -4.86
N ARG A 679 15.81 0.30 -4.04
CA ARG A 679 15.85 0.44 -2.58
C ARG A 679 17.26 0.30 -2.01
N ALA A 680 18.07 -0.61 -2.57
CA ALA A 680 19.46 -0.78 -2.18
C ALA A 680 20.33 0.45 -2.53
N GLU A 681 20.09 1.07 -3.70
CA GLU A 681 20.74 2.34 -4.07
C GLU A 681 20.43 3.45 -3.06
N GLU A 682 19.16 3.62 -2.67
CA GLU A 682 18.77 4.62 -1.66
C GLU A 682 19.47 4.35 -0.32
N ALA A 683 19.61 3.08 0.07
CA ALA A 683 20.35 2.72 1.29
C ALA A 683 21.85 3.02 1.17
N ALA A 684 22.46 2.66 0.04
CA ALA A 684 23.87 2.92 -0.24
C ALA A 684 24.20 4.42 -0.23
N GLU A 685 23.38 5.23 -0.91
CA GLU A 685 23.50 6.69 -0.92
C GLU A 685 23.38 7.28 0.50
N THR A 686 22.45 6.77 1.30
CA THR A 686 22.26 7.21 2.70
C THR A 686 23.49 6.89 3.55
N LEU A 687 24.03 5.66 3.43
CA LEU A 687 25.22 5.24 4.16
C LEU A 687 26.47 6.02 3.71
N GLN A 688 26.62 6.26 2.43
CA GLN A 688 27.72 7.09 1.89
C GLN A 688 27.70 8.50 2.48
N GLN A 689 26.52 9.15 2.50
CA GLN A 689 26.35 10.48 3.07
C GLN A 689 26.64 10.51 4.58
N ALA A 690 26.16 9.48 5.32
CA ALA A 690 26.38 9.37 6.75
C ALA A 690 27.85 9.11 7.12
N GLY A 691 28.57 8.34 6.30
CA GLY A 691 30.01 8.03 6.51
C GLY A 691 30.96 9.12 6.04
N ASN A 692 30.47 10.23 5.41
CA ASN A 692 31.29 11.25 4.76
C ASN A 692 32.33 10.68 3.76
N GLY A 693 32.05 9.48 3.22
CA GLY A 693 32.94 8.74 2.33
C GLY A 693 32.67 8.99 0.85
N THR A 694 33.61 8.58 0.01
CA THR A 694 33.44 8.55 -1.45
C THR A 694 32.69 7.31 -1.92
N GLU A 695 32.73 6.25 -1.13
CA GLU A 695 32.04 4.98 -1.40
C GLU A 695 31.09 4.61 -0.25
N PRO A 696 29.97 3.92 -0.55
CA PRO A 696 29.03 3.49 0.49
C PRO A 696 29.65 2.40 1.35
N SER A 697 29.58 2.56 2.67
CA SER A 697 30.03 1.55 3.65
C SER A 697 29.19 1.61 4.91
N GLY A 698 29.00 0.47 5.58
CA GLY A 698 28.24 0.42 6.83
C GLY A 698 27.22 -0.74 6.85
N THR A 699 26.16 -0.56 7.65
CA THR A 699 25.15 -1.61 7.86
C THR A 699 23.76 -1.14 7.43
N LEU A 700 23.12 -1.95 6.57
CA LEU A 700 21.69 -1.89 6.30
C LEU A 700 20.98 -2.87 7.25
N ALA A 701 20.38 -2.34 8.31
CA ALA A 701 19.62 -3.12 9.27
C ALA A 701 18.24 -3.47 8.68
N VAL A 702 17.77 -4.69 8.96
CA VAL A 702 16.46 -5.21 8.54
C VAL A 702 15.77 -5.94 9.70
N GLY A 703 14.47 -6.15 9.60
CA GLY A 703 13.69 -6.94 10.56
C GLY A 703 12.67 -7.82 9.83
N CYS A 704 13.09 -8.47 8.75
CA CYS A 704 12.23 -9.37 7.97
C CYS A 704 13.11 -10.28 7.12
N PRO A 705 12.89 -11.61 7.12
CA PRO A 705 13.70 -12.55 6.34
C PRO A 705 13.63 -12.26 4.84
N PHE A 706 12.46 -12.00 4.28
CA PHE A 706 12.31 -11.68 2.86
C PHE A 706 12.97 -10.35 2.49
N CYS A 707 12.85 -9.33 3.34
CA CYS A 707 13.55 -8.06 3.13
C CYS A 707 15.07 -8.29 3.15
N ARG A 708 15.58 -9.12 4.05
CA ARG A 708 17.00 -9.42 4.12
C ARG A 708 17.51 -10.07 2.83
N THR A 709 16.82 -11.08 2.31
CA THR A 709 17.19 -11.75 1.05
C THR A 709 17.21 -10.77 -0.11
N MET A 710 16.12 -9.97 -0.27
CA MET A 710 16.02 -8.98 -1.35
C MET A 710 17.03 -7.84 -1.23
N MET A 711 17.29 -7.37 -0.01
CA MET A 711 18.28 -6.30 0.21
C MET A 711 19.70 -6.80 0.03
N THR A 712 20.01 -8.04 0.43
CA THR A 712 21.34 -8.65 0.19
C THR A 712 21.60 -8.75 -1.32
N ASP A 713 20.63 -9.25 -2.10
CA ASP A 713 20.74 -9.31 -3.55
C ASP A 713 20.92 -7.91 -4.15
N GLY A 714 20.08 -6.94 -3.71
CA GLY A 714 20.17 -5.56 -4.17
C GLY A 714 21.51 -4.89 -3.85
N VAL A 715 22.01 -5.02 -2.62
CA VAL A 715 23.28 -4.43 -2.16
C VAL A 715 24.46 -5.04 -2.91
N ASN A 716 24.49 -6.37 -3.10
CA ASN A 716 25.55 -7.03 -3.85
C ASN A 716 25.69 -6.49 -5.29
N GLN A 717 24.59 -6.07 -5.90
CA GLN A 717 24.56 -5.50 -7.25
C GLN A 717 24.89 -3.99 -7.29
N THR A 718 24.65 -3.26 -6.22
CA THR A 718 24.71 -1.78 -6.22
C THR A 718 25.87 -1.20 -5.41
N ALA A 719 26.27 -1.86 -4.32
CA ALA A 719 27.27 -1.33 -3.37
C ALA A 719 28.37 -2.36 -3.01
N GLY A 720 28.22 -3.62 -3.44
CA GLY A 720 29.18 -4.68 -3.16
C GLY A 720 29.27 -5.05 -1.67
N GLU A 721 30.40 -5.64 -1.26
CA GLU A 721 30.60 -6.20 0.10
C GLU A 721 30.82 -5.12 1.19
N ALA A 722 31.01 -3.86 0.82
CA ALA A 722 31.24 -2.78 1.77
C ALA A 722 29.99 -2.43 2.61
N VAL A 723 28.80 -2.75 2.12
CA VAL A 723 27.53 -2.61 2.86
C VAL A 723 27.05 -3.96 3.32
N LYS A 724 26.92 -4.15 4.64
CA LYS A 724 26.44 -5.40 5.25
C LYS A 724 24.96 -5.33 5.52
N VAL A 725 24.21 -6.36 5.11
CA VAL A 725 22.78 -6.48 5.44
C VAL A 725 22.63 -7.42 6.65
N GLN A 726 22.12 -6.88 7.76
CA GLN A 726 22.00 -7.62 9.03
C GLN A 726 20.61 -7.46 9.63
N ASP A 727 20.10 -8.55 10.23
CA ASP A 727 18.91 -8.46 11.06
C ASP A 727 19.21 -7.77 12.39
N VAL A 728 18.23 -7.03 12.91
CA VAL A 728 18.33 -6.28 14.18
C VAL A 728 18.72 -7.21 15.36
N SER A 729 18.23 -8.48 15.35
CA SER A 729 18.60 -9.46 16.39
C SER A 729 20.07 -9.84 16.36
N GLN A 730 20.69 -9.93 15.19
CA GLN A 730 22.13 -10.23 15.08
C GLN A 730 22.98 -9.07 15.61
N MET A 731 22.56 -7.81 15.32
CA MET A 731 23.21 -6.62 15.86
C MET A 731 23.11 -6.59 17.39
N LEU A 732 21.92 -6.88 17.92
CA LEU A 732 21.69 -6.93 19.37
C LEU A 732 22.52 -8.02 20.03
N LEU A 733 22.56 -9.23 19.47
CA LEU A 733 23.33 -10.33 20.01
C LEU A 733 24.83 -9.98 20.07
N ALA A 734 25.37 -9.37 19.01
CA ALA A 734 26.77 -8.92 19.01
C ALA A 734 27.03 -7.91 20.13
N ALA A 735 26.10 -6.99 20.39
CA ALA A 735 26.21 -6.01 21.48
C ALA A 735 26.09 -6.65 22.88
N VAL A 736 25.21 -7.63 23.05
CA VAL A 736 25.08 -8.36 24.32
C VAL A 736 26.32 -9.22 24.62
N ARG A 737 26.84 -9.92 23.62
CA ARG A 737 28.06 -10.75 23.75
C ARG A 737 29.31 -9.94 24.09
N ARG A 738 29.39 -8.65 23.76
CA ARG A 738 30.50 -7.77 24.23
C ARG A 738 30.57 -7.64 25.75
N GLY A 739 29.48 -7.91 26.46
CA GLY A 739 29.42 -7.93 27.92
C GLY A 739 29.85 -9.27 28.56
N ASP A 740 30.10 -10.28 27.73
CA ASP A 740 30.56 -11.56 28.24
C ASP A 740 31.98 -11.44 28.80
N PRO A 741 32.36 -12.15 29.87
CA PRO A 741 33.72 -12.20 30.34
C PRO A 741 34.65 -12.75 29.23
N ALA A 742 35.83 -12.16 29.12
CA ALA A 742 36.81 -12.63 28.16
C ALA A 742 37.05 -14.14 28.36
N PRO A 743 37.14 -14.97 27.31
CA PRO A 743 37.45 -16.35 27.44
C PRO A 743 38.77 -16.52 28.26
N GLU A 744 38.72 -17.34 29.29
CA GLU A 744 39.97 -17.68 30.03
C GLU A 744 41.03 -18.08 29.02
N PRO A 745 42.25 -17.54 29.10
CA PRO A 745 43.32 -17.94 28.19
C PRO A 745 43.48 -19.46 28.29
N THR A 746 43.30 -20.15 27.18
CA THR A 746 43.59 -21.56 27.08
C THR A 746 45.03 -21.75 27.59
N PRO A 747 45.30 -22.57 28.61
CA PRO A 747 46.66 -22.75 29.07
C PRO A 747 47.50 -23.18 27.87
N GLU A 748 48.59 -22.43 27.62
CA GLU A 748 49.56 -22.82 26.62
C GLU A 748 49.96 -24.24 26.87
N PRO A 749 49.98 -25.12 25.88
CA PRO A 749 50.44 -26.48 26.06
C PRO A 749 51.89 -26.39 26.59
N GLU A 750 52.11 -26.98 27.78
CA GLU A 750 53.45 -27.10 28.35
C GLU A 750 54.43 -27.55 27.27
N PRO A 751 55.61 -26.92 27.13
CA PRO A 751 56.58 -27.32 26.12
C PRO A 751 56.99 -28.74 26.34
N THR A 752 56.70 -29.61 25.38
CA THR A 752 57.19 -30.98 25.35
C THR A 752 58.71 -30.96 25.45
N PRO A 753 59.36 -31.68 26.39
CA PRO A 753 60.82 -31.68 26.51
C PRO A 753 61.42 -32.20 25.20
N GLU A 754 62.36 -31.48 24.64
CA GLU A 754 63.14 -31.86 23.48
C GLU A 754 63.86 -33.18 23.77
N PRO A 755 63.83 -34.22 22.90
CA PRO A 755 64.66 -35.36 23.00
C PRO A 755 66.13 -35.02 22.68
N SER A 756 67.04 -35.26 23.63
CA SER A 756 68.49 -35.12 23.53
C SER A 756 69.07 -35.79 22.28
N ALA A 757 69.90 -35.04 21.59
CA ALA A 757 70.70 -35.48 20.46
C ALA A 757 71.59 -36.65 20.78
N GLU A 758 71.45 -37.72 20.07
CA GLU A 758 72.52 -38.76 19.88
C GLU A 758 72.94 -38.81 18.40
N ALA A 759 74.25 -38.90 18.21
CA ALA A 759 75.02 -38.73 17.00
C ALA A 759 74.93 -39.87 15.97
N PRO A 760 75.53 -39.75 14.78
CA PRO A 760 75.04 -40.37 13.53
C PRO A 760 75.73 -41.69 13.24
N ALA A 761 75.01 -42.62 12.58
CA ALA A 761 75.65 -43.83 11.99
C ALA A 761 75.16 -44.03 10.55
N GLU A 762 76.07 -43.88 9.66
CA GLU A 762 76.39 -44.53 8.36
C GLU A 762 75.24 -45.13 7.50
N SER A 763 75.22 -44.69 6.25
CA SER A 763 74.70 -45.40 5.08
C SER A 763 75.39 -46.71 4.80
N PRO A 764 74.71 -47.69 4.11
CA PRO A 764 75.08 -47.84 2.71
C PRO A 764 74.04 -48.25 1.69
N ALA A 765 74.33 -47.71 0.50
CA ALA A 765 74.31 -48.32 -0.85
C ALA A 765 73.06 -48.98 -1.45
N GLU A 766 72.71 -48.34 -2.54
CA GLU A 766 72.22 -48.83 -3.86
C GLU A 766 71.85 -50.30 -4.05
N SER A 767 70.74 -50.54 -4.73
CA SER A 767 70.65 -51.47 -5.87
C SER A 767 69.35 -51.25 -6.69
N GLU A 768 69.49 -50.74 -7.87
CA GLU A 768 69.06 -51.25 -9.17
C GLU A 768 67.60 -51.71 -9.41
N VAL A 769 67.06 -51.11 -10.43
CA VAL A 769 65.87 -51.40 -11.30
C VAL A 769 65.98 -52.75 -11.95
N PRO A 770 64.90 -53.44 -12.33
CA PRO A 770 64.62 -53.44 -13.73
C PRO A 770 63.15 -53.30 -14.15
N SER A 771 63.05 -52.73 -15.33
CA SER A 771 61.97 -52.55 -16.26
C SER A 771 61.19 -53.77 -16.68
N GLY A 772 59.95 -53.61 -17.13
CA GLY A 772 59.19 -54.55 -17.96
C GLY A 772 57.77 -54.04 -18.19
N THR A 773 57.61 -53.45 -19.19
CA THR A 773 56.84 -53.40 -20.48
C THR A 773 55.48 -54.11 -20.51
N ASP A 774 54.61 -53.43 -21.27
CA ASP A 774 53.42 -53.86 -22.07
C ASP A 774 52.08 -53.68 -21.36
N GLY A 775 51.06 -53.03 -21.89
CA GLY A 775 50.78 -52.62 -23.27
C GLY A 775 49.25 -52.44 -23.39
N ALA A 776 48.84 -51.62 -24.32
CA ALA A 776 47.54 -51.54 -24.97
C ALA A 776 46.48 -50.64 -24.30
N GLU A 777 46.27 -49.45 -24.81
CA GLU A 777 45.29 -48.96 -25.84
C GLU A 777 43.80 -49.09 -25.50
N SER A 778 43.11 -47.95 -25.35
CA SER A 778 42.18 -47.42 -26.39
C SER A 778 41.48 -46.15 -25.85
N THR A 779 41.78 -45.03 -26.42
CA THR A 779 40.97 -44.11 -27.28
C THR A 779 39.53 -43.81 -26.81
N GLY A 780 39.28 -42.53 -26.66
CA GLY A 780 37.93 -41.96 -26.56
C GLY A 780 37.93 -40.43 -26.33
N THR A 781 38.11 -39.72 -27.38
CA THR A 781 38.13 -38.27 -27.60
C THR A 781 36.91 -37.56 -27.10
N ALA A 782 37.15 -36.38 -26.49
CA ALA A 782 36.19 -35.26 -26.37
C ALA A 782 36.02 -34.57 -27.75
N PRO A 783 34.97 -33.82 -27.94
CA PRO A 783 35.14 -32.56 -28.64
C PRO A 783 34.42 -31.38 -27.95
N THR A 784 35.14 -30.29 -27.90
CA THR A 784 34.70 -28.91 -27.75
C THR A 784 34.00 -28.46 -29.04
N PRO A 785 33.04 -27.54 -29.05
CA PRO A 785 32.74 -26.76 -30.21
C PRO A 785 33.08 -25.27 -30.04
N GLU A 786 33.59 -24.78 -31.13
CA GLU A 786 34.06 -23.47 -31.51
C GLU A 786 32.95 -22.40 -31.57
N GLN A 787 33.43 -21.17 -31.49
CA GLN A 787 32.75 -19.92 -31.84
C GLN A 787 32.42 -19.85 -33.34
N GLY A 788 31.27 -19.26 -33.64
CA GLY A 788 30.89 -18.80 -34.96
C GLY A 788 30.04 -17.53 -34.88
N SER A 789 30.62 -16.44 -35.35
CA SER A 789 30.05 -15.10 -35.55
C SER A 789 29.18 -15.02 -36.78
N ASN A 790 28.13 -14.14 -36.73
CA ASN A 790 27.59 -13.23 -37.74
C ASN A 790 26.10 -13.06 -37.46
N GLY A 791 25.55 -11.93 -37.19
CA GLY A 791 25.55 -10.69 -37.95
C GLY A 791 24.21 -10.54 -38.67
N ALA A 792 23.26 -9.78 -38.16
CA ALA A 792 22.40 -8.87 -38.91
C ALA A 792 21.35 -8.18 -38.05
N ALA A 793 21.26 -6.89 -38.26
CA ALA A 793 20.35 -5.95 -37.60
C ALA A 793 18.88 -6.17 -38.02
N SER A 794 17.94 -5.95 -37.10
CA SER A 794 16.62 -5.43 -37.47
C SER A 794 15.99 -4.66 -36.33
N ASN A 795 15.55 -3.46 -36.67
CA ASN A 795 14.84 -2.44 -35.94
C ASN A 795 13.72 -2.96 -35.02
N GLY A 796 13.80 -2.61 -33.73
CA GLY A 796 12.69 -2.69 -32.80
C GLY A 796 12.17 -1.29 -32.47
N SER A 797 10.99 -0.98 -32.96
CA SER A 797 10.27 0.25 -32.61
C SER A 797 9.75 0.19 -31.15
N SER A 798 10.00 1.28 -30.45
CA SER A 798 9.62 1.51 -29.06
C SER A 798 8.10 1.63 -28.86
N PRO A 799 7.53 1.16 -27.73
CA PRO A 799 6.09 1.24 -27.43
C PRO A 799 5.50 2.64 -27.24
N ASP A 800 6.30 3.69 -27.34
CA ASP A 800 5.89 5.08 -27.06
C ASP A 800 5.03 5.73 -28.17
N GLN A 801 4.84 5.11 -29.32
CA GLN A 801 4.01 5.69 -30.39
C GLN A 801 2.52 5.39 -30.26
N ALA A 802 2.12 4.30 -29.66
CA ALA A 802 0.70 3.92 -29.53
C ALA A 802 -0.09 4.76 -28.51
N ALA A 803 0.58 5.44 -27.61
CA ALA A 803 -0.07 6.29 -26.60
C ALA A 803 -0.32 7.74 -27.07
N ARG A 804 0.27 8.18 -28.17
CA ARG A 804 0.12 9.55 -28.68
C ARG A 804 -1.07 9.75 -29.64
N GLU A 805 -1.54 8.70 -30.29
CA GLU A 805 -2.63 8.82 -31.28
C GLU A 805 -4.04 8.80 -30.68
N ARG A 806 -4.21 8.46 -29.38
CA ARG A 806 -5.53 8.44 -28.73
C ARG A 806 -5.92 9.71 -27.95
N SER A 807 -5.10 10.76 -27.97
CA SER A 807 -5.40 12.01 -27.24
C SER A 807 -5.99 13.12 -28.11
N THR A 808 -6.27 12.88 -29.40
CA THR A 808 -6.80 13.90 -30.32
C THR A 808 -8.26 13.69 -30.76
N GLU A 809 -8.92 12.60 -30.31
CA GLU A 809 -10.37 12.45 -30.55
C GLU A 809 -11.07 12.15 -29.20
N ASN A 810 -11.44 13.21 -28.48
CA ASN A 810 -12.63 13.44 -27.64
C ASN A 810 -12.40 14.61 -26.69
#